data_21ca91334ece493866d3c453a49aa2b4
#
_entry.id   21ca91334ece493866d3c453a49aa2b4
#
_cell.length_a   1.000
_cell.length_b   1.000
_cell.length_c   1.000
_cell.angle_alpha   90.00
_cell.angle_beta   90.00
_cell.angle_gamma   90.00
#
_symmetry.space_group_name_H-M   'P 1'
#
loop_
_entity.id
_entity.type
_entity.pdbx_description
1 polymer ?
#
loop_
_entity_poly.entity_id
_entity_poly.type
_entity_poly.pdbx_seq_one_letter_code
_entity_poly.pdbx_strand_id
1 'polypeptide(L)'
;MESLDKIMEYMSEGDFRKAIKELNLIIEHEPNNAQAFYMRGKSAFIELQNEKYDNNLEINFIYSAIENDLNKSIEIDPSIIDAYRGLMYLNRILKNVNKEREFAQTLLEKAKELEETSTDALLMLASSYLNNGKNESDFHQAIGFYDDFIKRVDIEDGKMARFERGLCYYNLGILNKADLEANKLIEDFPMYDDAYFLKGIALSKSGIDSEFFEDAIFFLNRAIELNNQNYNALYEIAEWHFEKGNYKKAIETYDKLLESKNKYNLAALLGKTQTFHDMIVESGEYTGSEEQNKNLTEAFNLINKVIEILGNDKRIVQYKYYRGDLFSYKGEIDKAKEEFEKIIVEEKEIADALYYRIAEFYYNYAESKEDYKKSLNYLEKIKDKKNAAYNLSIFANYELKNYKEIVKICEEFLNNLLNDKNSNEEKNIYYIRFVYAYSLQMIDSHNYDLIIENYKLCLNDETLDKALIYRSIAKIMIYNMSVNYYLKGMEYLQLSMKLKDAQSYYLYAKELFYGNIVSPCPELALGLANTSIELDGNLECSYIIMGRGYELGRGIEKNPNKAFEIYYKANEIAKINNSKSSCAKAALAHSYYNGIGVEKNQSMALSIVKETAEKRGKFSHSHIALLYSYFALNDFEGFNLKKALSLFNQTLPHYSDLSVVMTLKRLYKKLGRKKDVKRMIKIEAETLKRTGEFNLNYLRNYIKNFKNFYPIPF
;
A
#
# COMPACT_ATOMS: atom_id res chain seq x y z
N MET A 1 13.22 -15.04 74.36
CA MET A 1 12.80 -15.40 73.02
C MET A 1 11.37 -15.88 73.07
N GLU A 2 10.47 -15.27 72.35
CA GLU A 2 9.09 -15.72 72.32
C GLU A 2 8.93 -16.99 71.45
N SER A 3 7.97 -17.86 71.77
CA SER A 3 7.73 -19.07 70.92
C SER A 3 7.12 -18.70 69.57
N LEU A 4 7.30 -19.56 68.56
CA LEU A 4 6.66 -19.36 67.23
C LEU A 4 5.13 -19.27 67.37
N ASP A 5 4.51 -19.95 68.33
CA ASP A 5 3.07 -19.86 68.61
C ASP A 5 2.65 -18.43 69.00
N LYS A 6 3.46 -17.74 69.83
CA LYS A 6 3.20 -16.35 70.22
C LYS A 6 3.42 -15.36 69.07
N ILE A 7 4.30 -15.67 68.13
CA ILE A 7 4.49 -14.90 66.90
C ILE A 7 3.28 -15.08 65.98
N MET A 8 2.72 -16.27 65.90
CA MET A 8 1.47 -16.51 65.14
C MET A 8 0.31 -15.71 65.75
N GLU A 9 0.27 -15.51 67.08
CA GLU A 9 -0.72 -14.66 67.76
C GLU A 9 -0.56 -13.19 67.29
N TYR A 10 0.69 -12.62 67.27
CA TYR A 10 0.92 -11.27 66.74
C TYR A 10 0.52 -11.14 65.26
N MET A 11 0.83 -12.14 64.44
CA MET A 11 0.38 -12.14 63.02
C MET A 11 -1.14 -12.18 62.90
N SER A 12 -1.87 -12.91 63.77
CA SER A 12 -3.32 -12.98 63.77
C SER A 12 -3.97 -11.68 64.25
N GLU A 13 -3.29 -10.92 65.14
CA GLU A 13 -3.71 -9.60 65.62
C GLU A 13 -3.36 -8.48 64.60
N GLY A 14 -2.61 -8.80 63.53
CA GLY A 14 -2.19 -7.84 62.52
C GLY A 14 -0.92 -7.02 62.93
N ASP A 15 -0.24 -7.36 64.01
CA ASP A 15 1.02 -6.70 64.43
C ASP A 15 2.24 -7.34 63.75
N PHE A 16 2.32 -7.18 62.42
CA PHE A 16 3.39 -7.77 61.62
C PHE A 16 4.78 -7.20 61.93
N ARG A 17 4.87 -5.94 62.36
CA ARG A 17 6.14 -5.31 62.75
C ARG A 17 6.72 -5.97 64.01
N LYS A 18 5.89 -6.26 64.96
CA LYS A 18 6.31 -6.96 66.18
C LYS A 18 6.70 -8.40 65.89
N ALA A 19 5.91 -9.08 65.02
CA ALA A 19 6.25 -10.42 64.55
C ALA A 19 7.62 -10.44 63.88
N ILE A 20 7.93 -9.52 62.94
CA ILE A 20 9.21 -9.41 62.24
C ILE A 20 10.35 -9.18 63.25
N LYS A 21 10.14 -8.32 64.24
CA LYS A 21 11.19 -8.03 65.25
C LYS A 21 11.55 -9.27 66.07
N GLU A 22 10.57 -10.01 66.54
CA GLU A 22 10.80 -11.23 67.32
C GLU A 22 11.39 -12.36 66.45
N LEU A 23 10.96 -12.48 65.15
CA LEU A 23 11.53 -13.42 64.22
C LEU A 23 12.99 -13.14 63.91
N ASN A 24 13.43 -11.86 63.86
CA ASN A 24 14.84 -11.51 63.79
C ASN A 24 15.66 -12.09 64.92
N LEU A 25 15.16 -12.01 66.15
CA LEU A 25 15.86 -12.57 67.34
C LEU A 25 15.92 -14.11 67.26
N ILE A 26 14.86 -14.76 66.79
CA ILE A 26 14.87 -16.23 66.61
C ILE A 26 15.92 -16.61 65.55
N ILE A 27 15.96 -15.95 64.40
CA ILE A 27 16.88 -16.26 63.31
C ILE A 27 18.35 -15.99 63.74
N GLU A 28 18.61 -14.97 64.54
CA GLU A 28 19.95 -14.72 65.11
C GLU A 28 20.45 -15.87 65.99
N HIS A 29 19.54 -16.49 66.76
CA HIS A 29 19.89 -17.59 67.65
C HIS A 29 19.78 -18.98 66.95
N GLU A 30 18.92 -19.12 66.02
CA GLU A 30 18.66 -20.32 65.28
C GLU A 30 18.76 -20.09 63.75
N PRO A 31 19.94 -19.95 63.17
CA PRO A 31 20.13 -19.56 61.80
C PRO A 31 19.61 -20.60 60.76
N ASN A 32 19.27 -21.79 61.23
CA ASN A 32 18.70 -22.88 60.39
C ASN A 32 17.23 -23.14 60.69
N ASN A 33 16.50 -22.18 61.24
CA ASN A 33 15.06 -22.30 61.52
C ASN A 33 14.28 -21.87 60.28
N ALA A 34 13.95 -22.86 59.40
CA ALA A 34 13.22 -22.65 58.14
C ALA A 34 11.87 -21.97 58.35
N GLN A 35 11.16 -22.36 59.42
CA GLN A 35 9.84 -21.79 59.71
C GLN A 35 9.91 -20.32 60.12
N ALA A 36 10.96 -19.91 60.82
CA ALA A 36 11.15 -18.53 61.19
C ALA A 36 11.46 -17.63 59.98
N PHE A 37 12.24 -18.10 59.00
CA PHE A 37 12.44 -17.39 57.73
C PHE A 37 11.14 -17.26 56.96
N TYR A 38 10.37 -18.35 56.81
CA TYR A 38 9.07 -18.30 56.15
C TYR A 38 8.13 -17.28 56.78
N MET A 39 7.98 -17.34 58.11
CA MET A 39 7.07 -16.43 58.83
C MET A 39 7.52 -14.98 58.73
N ARG A 40 8.85 -14.69 58.71
CA ARG A 40 9.37 -13.34 58.58
C ARG A 40 9.07 -12.80 57.13
N GLY A 41 9.33 -13.60 56.09
CA GLY A 41 9.01 -13.26 54.73
C GLY A 41 7.53 -13.02 54.49
N LYS A 42 6.68 -13.88 55.08
CA LYS A 42 5.19 -13.74 55.03
C LYS A 42 4.74 -12.46 55.77
N SER A 43 5.23 -12.21 56.95
CA SER A 43 4.91 -10.98 57.74
C SER A 43 5.28 -9.72 56.99
N ALA A 44 6.49 -9.67 56.44
CA ALA A 44 6.98 -8.54 55.64
C ALA A 44 6.14 -8.34 54.36
N PHE A 45 5.70 -9.43 53.73
CA PHE A 45 4.84 -9.36 52.52
C PHE A 45 3.47 -8.76 52.82
N ILE A 46 2.81 -9.18 53.93
CA ILE A 46 1.51 -8.65 54.36
C ILE A 46 1.61 -7.20 54.81
N GLU A 47 2.68 -6.88 55.56
CA GLU A 47 2.93 -5.50 56.01
C GLU A 47 3.08 -4.55 54.85
N LEU A 48 3.84 -4.97 53.77
CA LEU A 48 4.02 -4.19 52.57
C LEU A 48 2.69 -3.92 51.82
N GLN A 49 1.75 -4.84 51.89
CA GLN A 49 0.41 -4.67 51.28
C GLN A 49 -0.48 -3.70 52.08
N ASN A 50 -0.29 -3.61 53.37
CA ASN A 50 -1.10 -2.80 54.28
C ASN A 50 -0.64 -1.34 54.38
N GLU A 51 0.63 -1.05 54.05
CA GLU A 51 1.21 0.31 54.11
C GLU A 51 1.36 0.95 52.72
N LYS A 52 1.15 2.26 52.68
CA LYS A 52 1.48 3.05 51.47
C LYS A 52 2.93 3.52 51.58
N TYR A 53 3.77 2.94 50.77
CA TYR A 53 5.15 3.39 50.59
C TYR A 53 5.25 4.37 49.43
N ASP A 54 5.85 5.54 49.62
CA ASP A 54 5.98 6.59 48.63
C ASP A 54 7.24 6.46 47.75
N ASN A 55 8.13 5.51 48.04
CA ASN A 55 9.43 5.38 47.43
C ASN A 55 9.66 4.01 46.76
N ASN A 56 9.76 3.97 45.46
CA ASN A 56 9.96 2.73 44.68
C ASN A 56 11.27 1.99 45.02
N LEU A 57 12.31 2.69 45.45
CA LEU A 57 13.59 2.05 45.87
C LEU A 57 13.44 1.26 47.15
N GLU A 58 12.69 1.79 48.12
CA GLU A 58 12.42 1.17 49.41
C GLU A 58 11.56 -0.09 49.22
N ILE A 59 10.54 0.00 48.39
CA ILE A 59 9.67 -1.15 48.01
C ILE A 59 10.51 -2.27 47.37
N ASN A 60 11.40 -1.98 46.44
CA ASN A 60 12.25 -2.99 45.79
C ASN A 60 13.19 -3.66 46.77
N PHE A 61 13.72 -2.93 47.78
CA PHE A 61 14.56 -3.49 48.82
C PHE A 61 13.76 -4.48 49.70
N ILE A 62 12.51 -4.13 50.06
CA ILE A 62 11.63 -5.00 50.87
C ILE A 62 11.28 -6.28 50.04
N TYR A 63 10.98 -6.17 48.76
CA TYR A 63 10.75 -7.34 47.92
C TYR A 63 11.96 -8.28 47.87
N SER A 64 13.15 -7.72 47.73
CA SER A 64 14.41 -8.52 47.76
C SER A 64 14.60 -9.23 49.08
N ALA A 65 14.29 -8.57 50.22
CA ALA A 65 14.38 -9.19 51.55
C ALA A 65 13.37 -10.33 51.70
N ILE A 66 12.14 -10.17 51.24
CA ILE A 66 11.10 -11.21 51.23
C ILE A 66 11.54 -12.40 50.36
N GLU A 67 12.06 -12.15 49.18
CA GLU A 67 12.56 -13.20 48.25
C GLU A 67 13.66 -14.02 48.91
N ASN A 68 14.61 -13.33 49.58
CA ASN A 68 15.71 -13.98 50.28
C ASN A 68 15.23 -14.86 51.45
N ASP A 69 14.30 -14.38 52.24
CA ASP A 69 13.75 -15.12 53.37
C ASP A 69 13.03 -16.38 52.94
N LEU A 70 12.14 -16.26 51.92
CA LEU A 70 11.39 -17.39 51.37
C LEU A 70 12.32 -18.42 50.72
N ASN A 71 13.35 -17.98 49.96
CA ASN A 71 14.34 -18.88 49.40
C ASN A 71 15.15 -19.58 50.48
N LYS A 72 15.56 -18.86 51.52
CA LYS A 72 16.30 -19.46 52.66
C LYS A 72 15.46 -20.51 53.40
N SER A 73 14.17 -20.24 53.58
CA SER A 73 13.24 -21.20 54.15
C SER A 73 13.23 -22.53 53.34
N ILE A 74 13.10 -22.45 52.02
CA ILE A 74 13.06 -23.64 51.12
C ILE A 74 14.42 -24.35 51.08
N GLU A 75 15.51 -23.59 51.15
CA GLU A 75 16.88 -24.14 51.16
C GLU A 75 17.12 -24.99 52.40
N ILE A 76 16.59 -24.57 53.59
CA ILE A 76 16.70 -25.29 54.85
C ILE A 76 15.72 -26.44 54.90
N ASP A 77 14.46 -26.21 54.59
CA ASP A 77 13.40 -27.22 54.59
C ASP A 77 12.50 -27.11 53.33
N PRO A 78 12.76 -27.93 52.30
CA PRO A 78 11.97 -27.96 51.07
C PRO A 78 10.54 -28.43 51.23
N SER A 79 10.10 -28.87 52.43
CA SER A 79 8.72 -29.31 52.71
C SER A 79 7.76 -28.16 53.04
N ILE A 80 8.31 -26.93 53.26
CA ILE A 80 7.48 -25.76 53.56
C ILE A 80 6.79 -25.25 52.30
N ILE A 81 5.65 -25.85 51.93
CA ILE A 81 4.87 -25.55 50.72
C ILE A 81 4.50 -24.05 50.62
N ASP A 82 4.16 -23.46 51.77
CA ASP A 82 3.76 -22.06 51.83
C ASP A 82 4.88 -21.06 51.43
N ALA A 83 6.16 -21.46 51.52
CA ALA A 83 7.25 -20.62 51.06
C ALA A 83 7.29 -20.57 49.50
N TYR A 84 7.03 -21.69 48.80
CA TYR A 84 6.86 -21.70 47.33
C TYR A 84 5.64 -20.88 46.90
N ARG A 85 4.55 -20.98 47.65
CA ARG A 85 3.34 -20.16 47.42
C ARG A 85 3.65 -18.66 47.57
N GLY A 86 4.41 -18.31 48.61
CA GLY A 86 4.89 -16.91 48.80
C GLY A 86 5.74 -16.39 47.64
N LEU A 87 6.70 -17.22 47.15
CA LEU A 87 7.54 -16.87 46.01
C LEU A 87 6.74 -16.76 44.70
N MET A 88 5.77 -17.62 44.47
CA MET A 88 4.85 -17.54 43.35
C MET A 88 4.10 -16.22 43.34
N TYR A 89 3.45 -15.84 44.45
CA TYR A 89 2.75 -14.55 44.55
C TYR A 89 3.68 -13.34 44.43
N LEU A 90 4.87 -13.39 45.01
CA LEU A 90 5.87 -12.32 44.92
C LEU A 90 6.27 -12.08 43.46
N ASN A 91 6.57 -13.15 42.70
CA ASN A 91 6.97 -13.06 41.31
C ASN A 91 5.84 -12.57 40.39
N ARG A 92 4.58 -12.85 40.74
CA ARG A 92 3.41 -12.29 40.06
C ARG A 92 3.34 -10.78 40.23
N ILE A 93 3.56 -10.26 41.45
CA ILE A 93 3.60 -8.81 41.71
C ILE A 93 4.75 -8.15 40.98
N LEU A 94 5.92 -8.79 40.95
CA LEU A 94 7.11 -8.33 40.23
C LEU A 94 7.01 -8.48 38.71
N LYS A 95 5.89 -9.03 38.21
CA LYS A 95 5.66 -9.35 36.78
C LYS A 95 6.73 -10.26 36.17
N ASN A 96 7.36 -11.11 36.98
CA ASN A 96 8.35 -12.09 36.54
C ASN A 96 7.66 -13.41 36.18
N VAL A 97 7.04 -13.44 35.01
CA VAL A 97 6.17 -14.55 34.54
C VAL A 97 6.88 -15.91 34.57
N ASN A 98 8.18 -15.96 34.22
CA ASN A 98 8.91 -17.22 34.16
C ASN A 98 9.11 -17.81 35.58
N LYS A 99 9.56 -17.01 36.54
CA LYS A 99 9.71 -17.45 37.92
C LYS A 99 8.36 -17.74 38.61
N GLU A 100 7.33 -16.95 38.31
CA GLU A 100 5.96 -17.22 38.77
C GLU A 100 5.50 -18.63 38.37
N ARG A 101 5.65 -18.99 37.09
CA ARG A 101 5.29 -20.31 36.56
C ARG A 101 6.15 -21.43 37.14
N GLU A 102 7.46 -21.21 37.27
CA GLU A 102 8.40 -22.15 37.87
C GLU A 102 8.02 -22.50 39.29
N PHE A 103 7.79 -21.47 40.14
CA PHE A 103 7.37 -21.72 41.54
C PHE A 103 6.01 -22.31 41.64
N ALA A 104 5.04 -21.93 40.80
CA ALA A 104 3.71 -22.54 40.78
C ALA A 104 3.79 -24.02 40.37
N GLN A 105 4.63 -24.38 39.43
CA GLN A 105 4.82 -25.78 39.01
C GLN A 105 5.51 -26.60 40.10
N THR A 106 6.54 -26.05 40.73
CA THR A 106 7.21 -26.68 41.88
C THR A 106 6.25 -26.87 43.05
N LEU A 107 5.37 -25.87 43.30
CA LEU A 107 4.33 -25.99 44.32
C LEU A 107 3.36 -27.13 44.03
N LEU A 108 2.93 -27.34 42.81
CA LEU A 108 2.08 -28.47 42.42
C LEU A 108 2.77 -29.83 42.61
N GLU A 109 4.04 -29.92 42.25
CA GLU A 109 4.84 -31.15 42.42
C GLU A 109 5.00 -31.49 43.90
N LYS A 110 5.35 -30.51 44.73
CA LYS A 110 5.51 -30.67 46.18
C LYS A 110 4.18 -30.99 46.90
N ALA A 111 3.10 -30.30 46.56
CA ALA A 111 1.79 -30.60 47.06
C ALA A 111 1.34 -32.02 46.77
N LYS A 112 1.64 -32.53 45.56
CA LYS A 112 1.36 -33.91 45.14
C LYS A 112 2.18 -34.93 45.96
N GLU A 113 3.46 -34.63 46.24
CA GLU A 113 4.33 -35.49 47.07
C GLU A 113 3.78 -35.65 48.52
N LEU A 114 3.10 -34.60 49.04
CA LEU A 114 2.56 -34.57 50.39
C LEU A 114 1.05 -34.89 50.47
N GLU A 115 0.49 -35.42 49.38
CA GLU A 115 -0.96 -35.74 49.23
C GLU A 115 -1.86 -34.52 49.48
N GLU A 116 -1.34 -33.32 49.38
CA GLU A 116 -2.10 -32.05 49.46
C GLU A 116 -2.64 -31.60 48.11
N THR A 117 -3.76 -30.92 48.12
CA THR A 117 -4.31 -30.29 46.89
C THR A 117 -3.93 -28.82 46.85
N SER A 118 -3.12 -28.44 45.89
CA SER A 118 -2.79 -27.01 45.66
C SER A 118 -3.62 -26.42 44.52
N THR A 119 -4.88 -26.11 44.83
CA THR A 119 -5.84 -25.52 43.88
C THR A 119 -5.44 -24.12 43.48
N ASP A 120 -4.80 -23.35 44.38
CA ASP A 120 -4.26 -22.01 44.10
C ASP A 120 -3.13 -22.05 43.09
N ALA A 121 -2.24 -23.05 43.12
CA ALA A 121 -1.19 -23.18 42.09
C ALA A 121 -1.77 -23.51 40.72
N LEU A 122 -2.81 -24.37 40.64
CA LEU A 122 -3.53 -24.66 39.40
C LEU A 122 -4.13 -23.38 38.79
N LEU A 123 -4.88 -22.62 39.63
CA LEU A 123 -5.50 -21.37 39.20
C LEU A 123 -4.45 -20.33 38.77
N MET A 124 -3.34 -20.24 39.50
CA MET A 124 -2.25 -19.32 39.20
C MET A 124 -1.59 -19.63 37.87
N LEU A 125 -1.25 -20.90 37.63
CA LEU A 125 -0.70 -21.34 36.34
C LEU A 125 -1.67 -21.06 35.21
N ALA A 126 -2.93 -21.44 35.38
CA ALA A 126 -3.95 -21.24 34.36
C ALA A 126 -4.08 -19.75 33.99
N SER A 127 -4.23 -18.86 34.99
CA SER A 127 -4.37 -17.42 34.77
C SER A 127 -3.06 -16.80 34.24
N SER A 128 -1.88 -17.31 34.64
CA SER A 128 -0.60 -16.84 34.09
C SER A 128 -0.45 -17.19 32.60
N TYR A 129 -0.87 -18.40 32.20
CA TYR A 129 -0.88 -18.80 30.79
C TYR A 129 -1.94 -18.04 29.98
N LEU A 130 -3.11 -17.71 30.54
CA LEU A 130 -4.11 -16.89 29.87
C LEU A 130 -3.61 -15.45 29.67
N ASN A 131 -3.13 -14.79 30.74
CA ASN A 131 -2.83 -13.36 30.73
C ASN A 131 -1.49 -13.03 30.02
N ASN A 132 -0.56 -13.97 29.96
CA ASN A 132 0.77 -13.79 29.36
C ASN A 132 1.03 -14.74 28.19
N GLY A 133 0.00 -15.41 27.70
CA GLY A 133 0.08 -16.33 26.56
C GLY A 133 0.44 -15.59 25.27
N LYS A 134 1.40 -16.16 24.51
CA LYS A 134 1.86 -15.60 23.24
C LYS A 134 1.50 -16.46 22.03
N ASN A 135 1.06 -17.69 22.28
CA ASN A 135 0.78 -18.69 21.24
C ASN A 135 -0.33 -19.64 21.67
N GLU A 136 -0.85 -20.42 20.73
CA GLU A 136 -1.93 -21.37 20.96
C GLU A 136 -1.60 -22.41 22.05
N SER A 137 -0.34 -22.83 22.17
CA SER A 137 0.11 -23.80 23.17
C SER A 137 -0.09 -23.27 24.59
N ASP A 138 0.13 -21.97 24.84
CA ASP A 138 -0.10 -21.34 26.15
C ASP A 138 -1.56 -21.42 26.55
N PHE A 139 -2.50 -21.13 25.63
CA PHE A 139 -3.94 -21.21 25.92
C PHE A 139 -4.41 -22.66 26.14
N HIS A 140 -3.85 -23.63 25.42
CA HIS A 140 -4.13 -25.06 25.67
C HIS A 140 -3.64 -25.50 27.05
N GLN A 141 -2.48 -25.04 27.52
CA GLN A 141 -2.01 -25.32 28.86
C GLN A 141 -2.92 -24.67 29.92
N ALA A 142 -3.32 -23.40 29.70
CA ALA A 142 -4.28 -22.74 30.59
C ALA A 142 -5.58 -23.56 30.75
N ILE A 143 -6.15 -24.03 29.62
CA ILE A 143 -7.36 -24.86 29.64
C ILE A 143 -7.14 -26.13 30.48
N GLY A 144 -6.00 -26.82 30.32
CA GLY A 144 -5.69 -28.02 31.11
C GLY A 144 -5.66 -27.76 32.61
N PHE A 145 -5.03 -26.67 33.04
CA PHE A 145 -5.00 -26.27 34.46
C PHE A 145 -6.35 -25.83 34.99
N TYR A 146 -7.16 -25.10 34.20
CA TYR A 146 -8.54 -24.77 34.57
C TYR A 146 -9.41 -26.02 34.70
N ASP A 147 -9.28 -26.98 33.79
CA ASP A 147 -10.01 -28.26 33.85
C ASP A 147 -9.70 -29.02 35.14
N ASP A 148 -8.43 -29.04 35.55
CA ASP A 148 -8.00 -29.72 36.77
C ASP A 148 -8.41 -28.97 38.04
N PHE A 149 -8.46 -27.65 38.00
CA PHE A 149 -8.97 -26.83 39.08
C PHE A 149 -10.47 -27.04 39.25
N ILE A 150 -11.27 -26.90 38.19
CA ILE A 150 -12.74 -27.01 38.20
C ILE A 150 -13.22 -28.39 38.72
N LYS A 151 -12.46 -29.46 38.44
CA LYS A 151 -12.80 -30.79 38.98
C LYS A 151 -12.63 -30.94 40.48
N ARG A 152 -11.90 -30.02 41.13
CA ARG A 152 -11.49 -30.12 42.56
C ARG A 152 -12.22 -29.14 43.47
N VAL A 153 -12.98 -28.24 42.91
CA VAL A 153 -13.72 -27.21 43.62
C VAL A 153 -15.22 -27.36 43.37
N ASP A 154 -16.06 -26.76 44.21
CA ASP A 154 -17.49 -26.72 43.95
C ASP A 154 -17.85 -25.78 42.76
N ILE A 155 -19.13 -25.76 42.42
CA ILE A 155 -19.61 -24.99 41.25
C ILE A 155 -19.41 -23.49 41.47
N GLU A 156 -19.63 -22.97 42.67
CA GLU A 156 -19.50 -21.54 42.98
C GLU A 156 -18.02 -21.10 42.92
N ASP A 157 -17.13 -21.85 43.56
CA ASP A 157 -15.68 -21.57 43.54
C ASP A 157 -15.09 -21.75 42.14
N GLY A 158 -15.65 -22.64 41.31
CA GLY A 158 -15.26 -22.85 39.92
C GLY A 158 -15.73 -21.81 38.92
N LYS A 159 -16.62 -20.90 39.32
CA LYS A 159 -17.27 -19.92 38.43
C LYS A 159 -16.29 -19.07 37.62
N MET A 160 -15.33 -18.45 38.33
CA MET A 160 -14.31 -17.61 37.66
C MET A 160 -13.39 -18.41 36.72
N ALA A 161 -12.99 -19.61 37.18
CA ALA A 161 -12.12 -20.48 36.34
C ALA A 161 -12.84 -20.95 35.06
N ARG A 162 -14.13 -21.18 35.11
CA ARG A 162 -14.95 -21.49 33.91
C ARG A 162 -15.03 -20.30 32.95
N PHE A 163 -15.21 -19.11 33.49
CA PHE A 163 -15.18 -17.90 32.68
C PHE A 163 -13.81 -17.71 31.98
N GLU A 164 -12.72 -17.80 32.73
CA GLU A 164 -11.36 -17.67 32.21
C GLU A 164 -11.00 -18.79 31.19
N ARG A 165 -11.48 -20.02 31.40
CA ARG A 165 -11.40 -21.09 30.40
C ARG A 165 -12.18 -20.75 29.13
N GLY A 166 -13.34 -20.14 29.27
CA GLY A 166 -14.11 -19.59 28.14
C GLY A 166 -13.32 -18.56 27.34
N LEU A 167 -12.58 -17.67 28.02
CA LEU A 167 -11.68 -16.71 27.37
C LEU A 167 -10.51 -17.40 26.63
N CYS A 168 -9.99 -18.51 27.17
CA CYS A 168 -8.99 -19.30 26.44
C CYS A 168 -9.56 -19.86 25.13
N TYR A 169 -10.77 -20.42 25.14
CA TYR A 169 -11.44 -20.88 23.92
C TYR A 169 -11.68 -19.72 22.94
N TYR A 170 -12.07 -18.56 23.42
CA TYR A 170 -12.23 -17.36 22.59
C TYR A 170 -10.91 -16.95 21.91
N ASN A 171 -9.80 -16.90 22.66
CA ASN A 171 -8.48 -16.55 22.12
C ASN A 171 -7.97 -17.56 21.09
N LEU A 172 -8.29 -18.85 21.24
CA LEU A 172 -8.01 -19.91 20.26
C LEU A 172 -8.95 -19.88 19.04
N GLY A 173 -9.96 -19.00 19.00
CA GLY A 173 -10.96 -18.98 17.93
C GLY A 173 -11.95 -20.15 17.98
N ILE A 174 -12.00 -20.94 19.09
CA ILE A 174 -12.93 -22.05 19.29
C ILE A 174 -14.25 -21.51 19.85
N LEU A 175 -14.92 -20.68 19.06
CA LEU A 175 -16.06 -19.85 19.50
C LEU A 175 -17.24 -20.67 20.00
N ASN A 176 -17.51 -21.84 19.43
CA ASN A 176 -18.57 -22.74 19.86
C ASN A 176 -18.38 -23.25 21.30
N LYS A 177 -17.13 -23.48 21.73
CA LYS A 177 -16.84 -23.87 23.12
C LYS A 177 -16.93 -22.69 24.07
N ALA A 178 -16.48 -21.50 23.66
CA ALA A 178 -16.62 -20.28 24.44
C ALA A 178 -18.09 -19.96 24.65
N ASP A 179 -18.92 -20.06 23.63
CA ASP A 179 -20.36 -19.86 23.68
C ASP A 179 -21.06 -20.89 24.60
N LEU A 180 -20.69 -22.17 24.50
CA LEU A 180 -21.23 -23.23 25.38
C LEU A 180 -20.88 -23.00 26.85
N GLU A 181 -19.65 -22.56 27.12
CA GLU A 181 -19.22 -22.23 28.49
C GLU A 181 -20.02 -21.02 29.05
N ALA A 182 -20.20 -19.98 28.23
CA ALA A 182 -21.00 -18.82 28.59
C ALA A 182 -22.47 -19.20 28.90
N ASN A 183 -23.10 -20.04 28.06
CA ASN A 183 -24.46 -20.50 28.28
C ASN A 183 -24.62 -21.25 29.62
N LYS A 184 -23.69 -22.17 29.91
CA LYS A 184 -23.70 -22.91 31.19
C LYS A 184 -23.48 -21.97 32.39
N LEU A 185 -22.61 -20.96 32.25
CA LEU A 185 -22.42 -19.97 33.31
C LEU A 185 -23.67 -19.11 33.52
N ILE A 186 -24.42 -18.75 32.47
CA ILE A 186 -25.66 -18.01 32.56
C ILE A 186 -26.76 -18.87 33.20
N GLU A 187 -26.81 -20.16 32.87
CA GLU A 187 -27.77 -21.11 33.49
C GLU A 187 -27.51 -21.28 34.98
N ASP A 188 -26.24 -21.50 35.37
CA ASP A 188 -25.87 -21.73 36.79
C ASP A 188 -25.86 -20.42 37.59
N PHE A 189 -25.51 -19.27 36.97
CA PHE A 189 -25.33 -17.98 37.63
C PHE A 189 -25.99 -16.83 36.81
N PRO A 190 -27.32 -16.69 36.79
CA PRO A 190 -28.04 -15.71 35.97
C PRO A 190 -27.69 -14.24 36.23
N MET A 191 -27.04 -13.93 37.37
CA MET A 191 -26.62 -12.57 37.75
C MET A 191 -25.12 -12.34 37.58
N TYR A 192 -24.37 -13.28 36.92
CA TYR A 192 -22.95 -13.18 36.72
C TYR A 192 -22.67 -12.43 35.39
N ASP A 193 -22.31 -11.15 35.48
CA ASP A 193 -22.14 -10.24 34.37
C ASP A 193 -21.04 -10.70 33.38
N ASP A 194 -19.93 -11.28 33.87
CA ASP A 194 -18.86 -11.79 33.02
C ASP A 194 -19.29 -12.97 32.10
N ALA A 195 -20.32 -13.74 32.50
CA ALA A 195 -20.88 -14.79 31.67
C ALA A 195 -21.59 -14.18 30.43
N TYR A 196 -22.32 -13.10 30.61
CA TYR A 196 -22.93 -12.35 29.49
C TYR A 196 -21.90 -11.66 28.63
N PHE A 197 -20.85 -11.12 29.24
CA PHE A 197 -19.72 -10.58 28.51
C PHE A 197 -19.05 -11.66 27.60
N LEU A 198 -18.73 -12.85 28.15
CA LEU A 198 -18.17 -13.95 27.40
C LEU A 198 -19.07 -14.36 26.21
N LYS A 199 -20.39 -14.43 26.45
CA LYS A 199 -21.40 -14.73 25.43
C LYS A 199 -21.33 -13.68 24.29
N GLY A 200 -21.33 -12.40 24.66
CA GLY A 200 -21.29 -11.29 23.74
C GLY A 200 -20.05 -11.31 22.82
N ILE A 201 -18.86 -11.49 23.40
CA ILE A 201 -17.61 -11.52 22.62
C ILE A 201 -17.50 -12.78 21.73
N ALA A 202 -18.02 -13.94 22.20
CA ALA A 202 -18.01 -15.15 21.39
C ALA A 202 -18.90 -15.02 20.14
N LEU A 203 -20.04 -14.34 20.26
CA LEU A 203 -20.95 -14.04 19.14
C LEU A 203 -20.36 -12.96 18.21
N SER A 204 -19.76 -11.90 18.74
CA SER A 204 -19.21 -10.79 17.94
C SER A 204 -18.11 -11.24 17.02
N LYS A 205 -17.25 -12.16 17.42
CA LYS A 205 -16.13 -12.68 16.63
C LYS A 205 -16.57 -13.59 15.47
N SER A 206 -17.82 -14.06 15.46
CA SER A 206 -18.35 -14.89 14.36
C SER A 206 -18.61 -14.12 13.06
N GLY A 207 -18.39 -12.80 13.03
CA GLY A 207 -18.39 -11.93 11.85
C GLY A 207 -19.33 -10.74 11.96
N ILE A 208 -18.86 -9.59 11.46
CA ILE A 208 -19.55 -8.28 11.54
C ILE A 208 -20.90 -8.28 10.78
N ASP A 209 -21.07 -9.14 9.79
CA ASP A 209 -22.29 -9.27 8.97
C ASP A 209 -23.14 -10.49 9.35
N SER A 210 -22.88 -11.13 10.50
CA SER A 210 -23.62 -12.32 10.92
C SER A 210 -24.97 -11.98 11.53
N GLU A 211 -25.95 -12.89 11.39
CA GLU A 211 -27.26 -12.83 12.07
C GLU A 211 -27.15 -12.70 13.59
N PHE A 212 -26.02 -13.13 14.18
CA PHE A 212 -25.76 -13.14 15.63
C PHE A 212 -25.25 -11.81 16.19
N PHE A 213 -25.17 -10.82 15.36
CA PHE A 213 -24.59 -9.53 15.71
C PHE A 213 -25.46 -8.71 16.69
N GLU A 214 -26.76 -8.58 16.42
CA GLU A 214 -27.72 -7.94 17.34
C GLU A 214 -27.73 -8.65 18.71
N ASP A 215 -27.59 -9.98 18.71
CA ASP A 215 -27.51 -10.79 19.91
C ASP A 215 -26.24 -10.50 20.72
N ALA A 216 -25.07 -10.31 20.03
CA ALA A 216 -23.82 -9.97 20.73
C ALA A 216 -23.96 -8.68 21.55
N ILE A 217 -24.51 -7.64 20.92
CA ILE A 217 -24.77 -6.35 21.61
C ILE A 217 -25.79 -6.49 22.76
N PHE A 218 -26.83 -7.28 22.56
CA PHE A 218 -27.79 -7.57 23.61
C PHE A 218 -27.09 -8.16 24.85
N PHE A 219 -26.23 -9.17 24.67
CA PHE A 219 -25.51 -9.78 25.79
C PHE A 219 -24.50 -8.86 26.43
N LEU A 220 -23.74 -8.06 25.66
CA LEU A 220 -22.82 -7.07 26.21
C LEU A 220 -23.57 -5.98 27.02
N ASN A 221 -24.69 -5.50 26.52
CA ASN A 221 -25.53 -4.56 27.27
C ASN A 221 -26.08 -5.21 28.56
N ARG A 222 -26.46 -6.48 28.49
CA ARG A 222 -26.92 -7.21 29.68
C ARG A 222 -25.85 -7.34 30.76
N ALA A 223 -24.56 -7.53 30.32
CA ALA A 223 -23.45 -7.51 31.28
C ALA A 223 -23.33 -6.14 31.98
N ILE A 224 -23.49 -5.03 31.25
CA ILE A 224 -23.45 -3.67 31.82
C ILE A 224 -24.67 -3.38 32.72
N GLU A 225 -25.86 -3.88 32.37
CA GLU A 225 -27.06 -3.74 33.22
C GLU A 225 -26.88 -4.45 34.57
N LEU A 226 -26.26 -5.64 34.58
CA LEU A 226 -25.95 -6.39 35.78
C LEU A 226 -24.85 -5.76 36.62
N ASN A 227 -23.86 -5.21 35.96
CA ASN A 227 -22.72 -4.54 36.56
C ASN A 227 -22.26 -3.34 35.70
N ASN A 228 -22.62 -2.14 36.12
CA ASN A 228 -22.27 -0.91 35.44
C ASN A 228 -20.74 -0.63 35.40
N GLN A 229 -19.97 -1.42 36.17
CA GLN A 229 -18.50 -1.40 36.15
C GLN A 229 -17.89 -2.54 35.30
N ASN A 230 -18.71 -3.25 34.53
CA ASN A 230 -18.16 -4.19 33.54
C ASN A 230 -17.51 -3.42 32.38
N TYR A 231 -16.31 -2.90 32.67
CA TYR A 231 -15.53 -2.10 31.71
C TYR A 231 -15.07 -2.91 30.51
N ASN A 232 -14.98 -4.25 30.62
CA ASN A 232 -14.70 -5.14 29.51
C ASN A 232 -15.82 -5.02 28.44
N ALA A 233 -17.08 -5.14 28.89
CA ALA A 233 -18.22 -5.04 27.98
C ALA A 233 -18.39 -3.62 27.40
N LEU A 234 -18.14 -2.57 28.20
CA LEU A 234 -18.15 -1.20 27.68
C LEU A 234 -17.07 -0.96 26.62
N TYR A 235 -15.87 -1.51 26.83
CA TYR A 235 -14.78 -1.36 25.87
C TYR A 235 -15.11 -2.06 24.55
N GLU A 236 -15.61 -3.29 24.60
CA GLU A 236 -16.02 -4.04 23.40
C GLU A 236 -17.15 -3.35 22.62
N ILE A 237 -18.13 -2.74 23.31
CA ILE A 237 -19.19 -1.96 22.67
C ILE A 237 -18.61 -0.71 21.96
N ALA A 238 -17.61 -0.06 22.56
CA ALA A 238 -16.96 1.11 21.96
C ALA A 238 -16.18 0.74 20.70
N GLU A 239 -15.32 -0.30 20.78
CA GLU A 239 -14.58 -0.85 19.63
C GLU A 239 -15.53 -1.24 18.51
N TRP A 240 -16.62 -1.90 18.88
CA TRP A 240 -17.61 -2.32 17.92
C TRP A 240 -18.31 -1.15 17.20
N HIS A 241 -18.72 -0.12 17.93
CA HIS A 241 -19.26 1.08 17.30
C HIS A 241 -18.26 1.74 16.39
N PHE A 242 -16.98 1.70 16.75
CA PHE A 242 -15.87 2.16 15.91
C PHE A 242 -15.77 1.35 14.60
N GLU A 243 -15.71 0.02 14.67
CA GLU A 243 -15.62 -0.86 13.49
C GLU A 243 -16.80 -0.72 12.52
N LYS A 244 -17.99 -0.39 13.03
CA LYS A 244 -19.18 -0.12 12.22
C LYS A 244 -19.26 1.31 11.66
N GLY A 245 -18.28 2.15 11.91
CA GLY A 245 -18.32 3.56 11.51
C GLY A 245 -19.32 4.40 12.30
N ASN A 246 -19.88 3.87 13.40
CA ASN A 246 -20.77 4.60 14.28
C ASN A 246 -19.97 5.50 15.25
N TYR A 247 -19.10 6.34 14.70
CA TYR A 247 -18.08 7.11 15.43
C TYR A 247 -18.62 7.91 16.62
N LYS A 248 -19.80 8.56 16.47
CA LYS A 248 -20.40 9.34 17.57
C LYS A 248 -20.71 8.47 18.78
N LYS A 249 -21.29 7.27 18.58
CA LYS A 249 -21.58 6.33 19.66
C LYS A 249 -20.32 5.72 20.26
N ALA A 250 -19.30 5.45 19.44
CA ALA A 250 -18.00 4.99 19.92
C ALA A 250 -17.38 6.02 20.87
N ILE A 251 -17.34 7.29 20.46
CA ILE A 251 -16.82 8.40 21.28
C ILE A 251 -17.58 8.52 22.61
N GLU A 252 -18.92 8.51 22.59
CA GLU A 252 -19.75 8.57 23.79
C GLU A 252 -19.46 7.40 24.76
N THR A 253 -19.19 6.20 24.21
CA THR A 253 -18.89 5.02 25.03
C THR A 253 -17.48 5.07 25.60
N TYR A 254 -16.49 5.54 24.83
CA TYR A 254 -15.15 5.81 25.35
C TYR A 254 -15.15 6.89 26.43
N ASP A 255 -16.01 7.92 26.33
CA ASP A 255 -16.13 8.94 27.36
C ASP A 255 -16.62 8.36 28.70
N LYS A 256 -17.61 7.46 28.68
CA LYS A 256 -18.05 6.72 29.89
C LYS A 256 -16.89 5.91 30.51
N LEU A 257 -16.02 5.30 29.69
CA LEU A 257 -14.84 4.61 30.19
C LEU A 257 -13.82 5.58 30.81
N LEU A 258 -13.63 6.76 30.23
CA LEU A 258 -12.69 7.78 30.72
C LEU A 258 -13.15 8.50 31.99
N GLU A 259 -14.45 8.61 32.22
CA GLU A 259 -15.03 9.17 33.46
C GLU A 259 -14.69 8.33 34.68
N SER A 260 -14.55 7.02 34.53
CA SER A 260 -14.19 6.09 35.57
C SER A 260 -12.67 5.86 35.59
N LYS A 261 -12.03 6.00 36.77
CA LYS A 261 -10.58 5.72 36.91
C LYS A 261 -10.33 4.21 36.93
N ASN A 262 -10.38 3.58 35.76
CA ASN A 262 -10.23 2.12 35.60
C ASN A 262 -8.99 1.76 34.73
N LYS A 263 -8.71 0.44 34.59
CA LYS A 263 -7.59 -0.09 33.81
C LYS A 263 -7.67 0.20 32.31
N TYR A 264 -8.85 0.54 31.78
CA TYR A 264 -9.09 0.84 30.36
C TYR A 264 -8.89 2.30 29.97
N ASN A 265 -8.57 3.20 30.93
CA ASN A 265 -8.45 4.63 30.63
C ASN A 265 -7.49 4.93 29.50
N LEU A 266 -6.33 4.26 29.46
CA LEU A 266 -5.38 4.46 28.35
C LEU A 266 -5.94 3.90 27.05
N ALA A 267 -6.50 2.66 27.05
CA ALA A 267 -7.06 2.06 25.85
C ALA A 267 -8.23 2.90 25.30
N ALA A 268 -9.14 3.35 26.17
CA ALA A 268 -10.25 4.23 25.81
C ALA A 268 -9.78 5.57 25.21
N LEU A 269 -8.72 6.16 25.77
CA LEU A 269 -8.14 7.39 25.22
C LEU A 269 -7.55 7.16 23.84
N LEU A 270 -6.84 6.05 23.64
CA LEU A 270 -6.26 5.66 22.35
C LEU A 270 -7.36 5.41 21.33
N GLY A 271 -8.38 4.60 21.66
CA GLY A 271 -9.51 4.29 20.80
C GLY A 271 -10.33 5.54 20.44
N LYS A 272 -10.65 6.40 21.43
CA LYS A 272 -11.32 7.68 21.18
C LYS A 272 -10.52 8.56 20.19
N THR A 273 -9.20 8.62 20.38
CA THR A 273 -8.33 9.43 19.51
C THR A 273 -8.32 8.91 18.09
N GLN A 274 -8.23 7.60 17.92
CA GLN A 274 -8.33 6.96 16.59
C GLN A 274 -9.71 7.21 15.99
N THR A 275 -10.77 7.07 16.75
CA THR A 275 -12.16 7.30 16.29
C THR A 275 -12.35 8.73 15.76
N PHE A 276 -11.79 9.74 16.45
CA PHE A 276 -11.83 11.12 15.95
C PHE A 276 -11.05 11.30 14.66
N HIS A 277 -9.86 10.69 14.55
CA HIS A 277 -9.07 10.73 13.33
C HIS A 277 -9.85 10.13 12.15
N ASP A 278 -10.33 8.90 12.28
CA ASP A 278 -11.01 8.17 11.20
C ASP A 278 -12.34 8.84 10.82
N MET A 279 -13.12 9.32 11.81
CA MET A 279 -14.33 10.10 11.58
C MET A 279 -14.07 11.36 10.74
N ILE A 280 -12.97 12.05 11.00
CA ILE A 280 -12.60 13.27 10.27
C ILE A 280 -12.18 12.93 8.85
N VAL A 281 -11.27 11.97 8.70
CA VAL A 281 -10.73 11.59 7.38
C VAL A 281 -11.82 11.03 6.47
N GLU A 282 -12.76 10.25 7.01
CA GLU A 282 -13.87 9.67 6.24
C GLU A 282 -15.03 10.65 6.01
N SER A 283 -15.06 11.80 6.67
CA SER A 283 -16.14 12.80 6.49
C SER A 283 -16.14 13.50 5.13
N GLY A 284 -15.16 13.19 4.27
CA GLY A 284 -14.97 13.80 2.96
C GLY A 284 -14.07 15.04 2.98
N GLU A 285 -14.15 15.89 1.97
CA GLU A 285 -13.26 17.05 1.83
C GLU A 285 -13.44 18.09 2.95
N TYR A 286 -12.34 18.69 3.35
CA TYR A 286 -12.36 19.78 4.34
C TYR A 286 -12.97 21.06 3.74
N THR A 287 -14.10 21.46 4.28
CA THR A 287 -14.86 22.66 3.84
C THR A 287 -14.67 23.86 4.76
N GLY A 288 -14.03 23.66 5.92
CA GLY A 288 -13.87 24.68 6.95
C GLY A 288 -15.13 24.94 7.78
N SER A 289 -16.11 24.03 7.79
CA SER A 289 -17.32 24.16 8.60
C SER A 289 -16.99 24.22 10.10
N GLU A 290 -17.90 24.83 10.89
CA GLU A 290 -17.72 24.95 12.33
C GLU A 290 -17.60 23.58 13.01
N GLU A 291 -18.39 22.60 12.57
CA GLU A 291 -18.34 21.22 13.08
C GLU A 291 -16.99 20.57 12.76
N GLN A 292 -16.49 20.67 11.51
CA GLN A 292 -15.18 20.14 11.14
C GLN A 292 -14.04 20.79 11.94
N ASN A 293 -14.07 22.10 12.11
CA ASN A 293 -13.06 22.82 12.90
C ASN A 293 -13.09 22.42 14.38
N LYS A 294 -14.27 22.21 14.96
CA LYS A 294 -14.44 21.72 16.33
C LYS A 294 -13.86 20.32 16.48
N ASN A 295 -14.22 19.40 15.59
CA ASN A 295 -13.73 18.02 15.60
C ASN A 295 -12.21 17.96 15.42
N LEU A 296 -11.63 18.74 14.50
CA LEU A 296 -10.18 18.86 14.31
C LEU A 296 -9.47 19.35 15.57
N THR A 297 -10.03 20.38 16.23
CA THR A 297 -9.45 20.91 17.47
C THR A 297 -9.42 19.86 18.57
N GLU A 298 -10.53 19.12 18.75
CA GLU A 298 -10.63 18.03 19.72
C GLU A 298 -9.63 16.90 19.37
N ALA A 299 -9.56 16.48 18.11
CA ALA A 299 -8.63 15.46 17.66
C ALA A 299 -7.17 15.85 17.93
N PHE A 300 -6.75 17.07 17.58
CA PHE A 300 -5.39 17.55 17.87
C PHE A 300 -5.09 17.58 19.37
N ASN A 301 -6.04 18.00 20.22
CA ASN A 301 -5.88 17.99 21.67
C ASN A 301 -5.70 16.57 22.21
N LEU A 302 -6.53 15.62 21.75
CA LEU A 302 -6.43 14.20 22.13
C LEU A 302 -5.10 13.59 21.68
N ILE A 303 -4.71 13.82 20.43
CA ILE A 303 -3.43 13.32 19.88
C ILE A 303 -2.24 13.85 20.71
N ASN A 304 -2.19 15.14 20.99
CA ASN A 304 -1.11 15.72 21.78
C ASN A 304 -1.07 15.14 23.20
N LYS A 305 -2.23 14.94 23.86
CA LYS A 305 -2.32 14.29 25.16
C LYS A 305 -1.84 12.83 25.11
N VAL A 306 -2.22 12.08 24.06
CA VAL A 306 -1.75 10.70 23.86
C VAL A 306 -0.24 10.66 23.67
N ILE A 307 0.33 11.53 22.84
CA ILE A 307 1.78 11.62 22.62
C ILE A 307 2.53 11.90 23.91
N GLU A 308 2.02 12.80 24.76
CA GLU A 308 2.60 13.11 26.07
C GLU A 308 2.57 11.88 27.02
N ILE A 309 1.43 11.18 27.09
CA ILE A 309 1.26 9.99 27.95
C ILE A 309 2.12 8.82 27.48
N LEU A 310 2.19 8.58 26.18
CA LEU A 310 2.95 7.45 25.60
C LEU A 310 4.47 7.62 25.75
N GLY A 311 5.00 8.85 25.71
CA GLY A 311 6.43 9.12 25.88
C GLY A 311 7.29 8.31 24.91
N ASN A 312 7.94 7.25 25.41
CA ASN A 312 8.80 6.35 24.62
C ASN A 312 8.10 5.06 24.17
N ASP A 313 6.77 4.94 24.31
CA ASP A 313 6.03 3.77 23.85
C ASP A 313 5.99 3.73 22.33
N LYS A 314 6.23 2.55 21.73
CA LYS A 314 6.24 2.36 20.26
C LYS A 314 4.94 2.83 19.58
N ARG A 315 3.81 2.81 20.28
CA ARG A 315 2.51 3.27 19.77
C ARG A 315 2.47 4.76 19.44
N ILE A 316 3.40 5.56 19.99
CA ILE A 316 3.50 7.01 19.73
C ILE A 316 3.59 7.32 18.23
N VAL A 317 4.25 6.45 17.46
CA VAL A 317 4.49 6.62 16.01
C VAL A 317 3.17 6.75 15.26
N GLN A 318 2.17 5.92 15.62
CA GLN A 318 0.84 5.96 14.99
C GLN A 318 0.13 7.30 15.25
N TYR A 319 0.21 7.84 16.45
CA TYR A 319 -0.45 9.10 16.80
C TYR A 319 0.26 10.34 16.24
N LYS A 320 1.59 10.30 16.11
CA LYS A 320 2.33 11.30 15.34
C LYS A 320 1.90 11.27 13.86
N TYR A 321 1.71 10.07 13.29
CA TYR A 321 1.17 9.93 11.93
C TYR A 321 -0.24 10.52 11.83
N TYR A 322 -1.15 10.20 12.74
CA TYR A 322 -2.50 10.79 12.75
C TYR A 322 -2.46 12.32 12.77
N ARG A 323 -1.54 12.92 13.52
CA ARG A 323 -1.36 14.39 13.54
C ARG A 323 -0.95 14.93 12.16
N GLY A 324 -0.01 14.29 11.50
CA GLY A 324 0.41 14.65 10.15
C GLY A 324 -0.72 14.49 9.13
N ASP A 325 -1.50 13.41 9.23
CA ASP A 325 -2.62 13.12 8.34
C ASP A 325 -3.74 14.15 8.49
N LEU A 326 -4.05 14.58 9.72
CA LEU A 326 -5.01 15.66 9.97
C LEU A 326 -4.52 17.04 9.44
N PHE A 327 -3.22 17.31 9.46
CA PHE A 327 -2.68 18.49 8.77
C PHE A 327 -2.89 18.41 7.26
N SER A 328 -2.68 17.21 6.68
CA SER A 328 -2.95 16.95 5.27
C SER A 328 -4.42 17.17 4.92
N TYR A 329 -5.33 16.59 5.71
CA TYR A 329 -6.78 16.76 5.56
C TYR A 329 -7.19 18.22 5.57
N LYS A 330 -6.59 19.03 6.45
CA LYS A 330 -6.84 20.47 6.55
C LYS A 330 -6.22 21.28 5.39
N GLY A 331 -5.43 20.66 4.53
CA GLY A 331 -4.68 21.32 3.45
C GLY A 331 -3.38 22.00 3.90
N GLU A 332 -2.93 21.77 5.13
CA GLU A 332 -1.66 22.30 5.67
C GLU A 332 -0.49 21.35 5.31
N ILE A 333 -0.25 21.17 4.00
CA ILE A 333 0.64 20.15 3.44
C ILE A 333 2.08 20.25 3.97
N ASP A 334 2.61 21.47 4.13
CA ASP A 334 3.97 21.67 4.65
C ASP A 334 4.12 21.18 6.09
N LYS A 335 3.10 21.40 6.95
CA LYS A 335 3.10 20.89 8.31
C LYS A 335 2.99 19.36 8.35
N ALA A 336 2.19 18.78 7.45
CA ALA A 336 2.12 17.33 7.31
C ALA A 336 3.48 16.73 6.92
N LYS A 337 4.17 17.33 5.93
CA LYS A 337 5.52 16.93 5.52
C LYS A 337 6.50 17.00 6.70
N GLU A 338 6.46 18.09 7.49
CA GLU A 338 7.31 18.28 8.68
C GLU A 338 7.09 17.17 9.74
N GLU A 339 5.82 16.84 10.02
CA GLU A 339 5.48 15.78 10.97
C GLU A 339 5.96 14.40 10.51
N PHE A 340 5.75 14.06 9.23
CA PHE A 340 6.21 12.78 8.69
C PHE A 340 7.73 12.67 8.65
N GLU A 341 8.45 13.76 8.35
CA GLU A 341 9.92 13.79 8.41
C GLU A 341 10.44 13.62 9.84
N LYS A 342 9.79 14.22 10.85
CA LYS A 342 10.12 14.01 12.27
C LYS A 342 9.97 12.54 12.66
N ILE A 343 8.89 11.87 12.27
CA ILE A 343 8.69 10.44 12.54
C ILE A 343 9.88 9.64 12.01
N ILE A 344 10.30 9.90 10.77
CA ILE A 344 11.37 9.15 10.12
C ILE A 344 12.74 9.36 10.78
N VAL A 345 12.97 10.54 11.34
CA VAL A 345 14.25 10.90 12.00
C VAL A 345 14.30 10.41 13.46
N GLU A 346 13.20 10.53 14.18
CA GLU A 346 13.14 10.30 15.63
C GLU A 346 12.90 8.83 15.98
N GLU A 347 12.16 8.10 15.14
CA GLU A 347 11.70 6.75 15.48
C GLU A 347 12.61 5.68 14.88
N LYS A 348 13.04 4.73 15.72
CA LYS A 348 13.97 3.65 15.32
C LYS A 348 13.29 2.50 14.60
N GLU A 349 12.03 2.23 14.93
CA GLU A 349 11.24 1.13 14.39
C GLU A 349 9.92 1.69 13.85
N ILE A 350 9.76 1.65 12.54
CA ILE A 350 8.54 2.08 11.84
C ILE A 350 7.97 0.86 11.13
N ALA A 351 6.67 0.63 11.30
CA ALA A 351 5.96 -0.46 10.63
C ALA A 351 5.88 -0.24 9.12
N ASP A 352 5.93 -1.31 8.34
CA ASP A 352 5.85 -1.28 6.87
C ASP A 352 4.59 -0.56 6.38
N ALA A 353 3.45 -0.75 7.05
CA ALA A 353 2.21 -0.06 6.75
C ALA A 353 2.32 1.46 6.87
N LEU A 354 3.10 1.96 7.83
CA LEU A 354 3.29 3.39 8.03
C LEU A 354 4.23 3.98 6.98
N TYR A 355 5.30 3.26 6.62
CA TYR A 355 6.14 3.65 5.47
C TYR A 355 5.32 3.76 4.19
N TYR A 356 4.41 2.80 3.95
CA TYR A 356 3.50 2.84 2.81
C TYR A 356 2.62 4.09 2.83
N ARG A 357 1.96 4.41 3.96
CA ARG A 357 1.08 5.57 4.07
C ARG A 357 1.81 6.90 3.90
N ILE A 358 3.02 7.03 4.44
CA ILE A 358 3.85 8.22 4.23
C ILE A 358 4.27 8.32 2.75
N ALA A 359 4.63 7.20 2.12
CA ALA A 359 4.96 7.19 0.70
C ALA A 359 3.77 7.58 -0.18
N GLU A 360 2.57 7.08 0.14
CA GLU A 360 1.32 7.42 -0.52
C GLU A 360 0.98 8.91 -0.38
N PHE A 361 1.18 9.48 0.80
CA PHE A 361 1.04 10.93 1.01
C PHE A 361 1.98 11.72 0.08
N TYR A 362 3.29 11.40 0.06
CA TYR A 362 4.24 12.09 -0.82
C TYR A 362 3.94 11.92 -2.31
N TYR A 363 3.30 10.82 -2.70
CA TYR A 363 2.81 10.62 -4.07
C TYR A 363 1.59 11.50 -4.38
N ASN A 364 0.56 11.45 -3.52
CA ASN A 364 -0.72 12.12 -3.74
C ASN A 364 -0.60 13.66 -3.71
N TYR A 365 0.28 14.18 -2.85
CA TYR A 365 0.52 15.62 -2.69
C TYR A 365 1.84 16.08 -3.31
N ALA A 366 2.30 15.38 -4.36
CA ALA A 366 3.54 15.71 -5.04
C ALA A 366 3.42 17.02 -5.83
N GLU A 367 4.19 18.02 -5.45
CA GLU A 367 4.34 19.28 -6.19
C GLU A 367 5.58 19.28 -7.07
N SER A 368 6.51 18.40 -6.81
CA SER A 368 7.80 18.29 -7.47
C SER A 368 8.22 16.86 -7.74
N LYS A 369 9.23 16.69 -8.62
CA LYS A 369 9.85 15.38 -8.83
C LYS A 369 10.53 14.85 -7.58
N GLU A 370 10.92 15.71 -6.65
CA GLU A 370 11.57 15.32 -5.41
C GLU A 370 10.60 14.62 -4.46
N ASP A 371 9.32 15.02 -4.46
CA ASP A 371 8.29 14.34 -3.68
C ASP A 371 8.07 12.89 -4.14
N TYR A 372 8.04 12.65 -5.46
CA TYR A 372 7.99 11.26 -6.00
C TYR A 372 9.22 10.44 -5.61
N LYS A 373 10.42 11.03 -5.55
CA LYS A 373 11.61 10.33 -5.09
C LYS A 373 11.55 10.03 -3.59
N LYS A 374 11.02 10.95 -2.76
CA LYS A 374 10.77 10.70 -1.34
C LYS A 374 9.79 9.55 -1.15
N SER A 375 8.69 9.53 -1.91
CA SER A 375 7.75 8.40 -1.93
C SER A 375 8.47 7.08 -2.19
N LEU A 376 9.28 7.01 -3.24
CA LEU A 376 10.07 5.81 -3.58
C LEU A 376 11.05 5.41 -2.47
N ASN A 377 11.75 6.36 -1.87
CA ASN A 377 12.69 6.09 -0.78
C ASN A 377 12.00 5.47 0.45
N TYR A 378 10.75 5.85 0.74
CA TYR A 378 9.98 5.23 1.82
C TYR A 378 9.47 3.83 1.44
N LEU A 379 9.07 3.61 0.19
CA LEU A 379 8.68 2.28 -0.31
C LEU A 379 9.85 1.29 -0.33
N GLU A 380 11.09 1.76 -0.51
CA GLU A 380 12.29 0.91 -0.41
C GLU A 380 12.57 0.40 1.01
N LYS A 381 12.08 1.11 2.05
CA LYS A 381 12.24 0.70 3.45
C LYS A 381 11.27 -0.39 3.89
N ILE A 382 10.23 -0.67 3.12
CA ILE A 382 9.25 -1.72 3.37
C ILE A 382 9.92 -3.08 3.18
N LYS A 383 9.88 -3.92 4.22
CA LYS A 383 10.50 -5.25 4.22
C LYS A 383 9.62 -6.28 3.51
N ASP A 384 8.32 -6.25 3.81
CA ASP A 384 7.31 -7.13 3.21
C ASP A 384 6.40 -6.32 2.28
N LYS A 385 6.85 -6.20 1.01
CA LYS A 385 6.12 -5.41 0.01
C LYS A 385 4.87 -6.16 -0.45
N LYS A 386 3.72 -5.59 -0.14
CA LYS A 386 2.42 -6.01 -0.69
C LYS A 386 2.12 -5.34 -2.02
N ASN A 387 1.10 -5.82 -2.74
CA ASN A 387 0.69 -5.32 -4.06
C ASN A 387 0.54 -3.80 -4.14
N ALA A 388 -0.03 -3.18 -3.11
CA ALA A 388 -0.18 -1.73 -3.04
C ALA A 388 1.16 -0.98 -3.13
N ALA A 389 2.21 -1.50 -2.46
CA ALA A 389 3.54 -0.89 -2.49
C ALA A 389 4.22 -1.04 -3.86
N TYR A 390 4.04 -2.17 -4.55
CA TYR A 390 4.51 -2.35 -5.92
C TYR A 390 3.81 -1.39 -6.87
N ASN A 391 2.47 -1.28 -6.80
CA ASN A 391 1.70 -0.36 -7.63
C ASN A 391 2.11 1.10 -7.42
N LEU A 392 2.24 1.54 -6.18
CA LEU A 392 2.66 2.91 -5.85
C LEU A 392 4.09 3.18 -6.35
N SER A 393 5.00 2.20 -6.24
CA SER A 393 6.36 2.29 -6.80
C SER A 393 6.34 2.46 -8.33
N ILE A 394 5.46 1.73 -9.02
CA ILE A 394 5.26 1.85 -10.46
C ILE A 394 4.74 3.24 -10.81
N PHE A 395 3.70 3.73 -10.11
CA PHE A 395 3.12 5.05 -10.38
C PHE A 395 4.13 6.18 -10.17
N ALA A 396 4.87 6.16 -9.06
CA ALA A 396 5.89 7.17 -8.79
C ALA A 396 7.04 7.16 -9.85
N ASN A 397 7.49 5.98 -10.27
CA ASN A 397 8.47 5.85 -11.34
C ASN A 397 7.90 6.26 -12.71
N TYR A 398 6.60 6.07 -12.94
CA TYR A 398 5.94 6.52 -14.17
C TYR A 398 5.94 8.06 -14.28
N GLU A 399 5.63 8.78 -13.20
CA GLU A 399 5.70 10.24 -13.15
C GLU A 399 7.13 10.76 -13.36
N LEU A 400 8.12 10.04 -12.84
CA LEU A 400 9.53 10.32 -13.10
C LEU A 400 10.01 9.88 -14.49
N LYS A 401 9.18 9.15 -15.26
CA LYS A 401 9.53 8.51 -16.57
C LYS A 401 10.69 7.53 -16.46
N ASN A 402 10.79 6.86 -15.34
CA ASN A 402 11.87 5.93 -15.02
C ASN A 402 11.48 4.48 -15.41
N TYR A 403 11.19 4.27 -16.70
CA TYR A 403 10.68 3.00 -17.24
C TYR A 403 11.60 1.80 -16.99
N LYS A 404 12.92 2.02 -16.89
CA LYS A 404 13.86 0.94 -16.58
C LYS A 404 13.65 0.38 -15.19
N GLU A 405 13.33 1.24 -14.22
CA GLU A 405 13.05 0.82 -12.85
C GLU A 405 11.69 0.13 -12.75
N ILE A 406 10.68 0.63 -13.50
CA ILE A 406 9.38 -0.03 -13.61
C ILE A 406 9.54 -1.48 -14.11
N VAL A 407 10.39 -1.70 -15.13
CA VAL A 407 10.68 -3.05 -15.65
C VAL A 407 11.19 -3.96 -14.53
N LYS A 408 12.17 -3.52 -13.72
CA LYS A 408 12.72 -4.32 -12.61
C LYS A 408 11.67 -4.61 -11.53
N ILE A 409 10.87 -3.62 -11.17
CA ILE A 409 9.80 -3.77 -10.17
C ILE A 409 8.77 -4.81 -10.65
N CYS A 410 8.39 -4.76 -11.93
CA CYS A 410 7.47 -5.75 -12.51
C CYS A 410 8.09 -7.15 -12.54
N GLU A 411 9.37 -7.28 -12.87
CA GLU A 411 10.09 -8.56 -12.85
C GLU A 411 10.17 -9.14 -11.44
N GLU A 412 10.50 -8.32 -10.44
CA GLU A 412 10.52 -8.72 -9.03
C GLU A 412 9.15 -9.23 -8.58
N PHE A 413 8.09 -8.47 -8.86
CA PHE A 413 6.71 -8.85 -8.53
C PHE A 413 6.30 -10.18 -9.18
N LEU A 414 6.52 -10.32 -10.49
CA LEU A 414 6.15 -11.52 -11.23
C LEU A 414 6.92 -12.76 -10.76
N ASN A 415 8.20 -12.60 -10.37
CA ASN A 415 9.01 -13.70 -9.81
C ASN A 415 8.54 -14.11 -8.41
N ASN A 416 8.15 -13.15 -7.56
CA ASN A 416 7.63 -13.45 -6.22
C ASN A 416 6.31 -14.23 -6.29
N LEU A 417 5.41 -13.86 -7.21
CA LEU A 417 4.16 -14.59 -7.44
C LEU A 417 4.35 -16.03 -7.92
N LEU A 418 5.38 -16.29 -8.73
CA LEU A 418 5.68 -17.66 -9.19
C LEU A 418 6.12 -18.58 -8.04
N ASN A 419 6.66 -18.01 -6.97
CA ASN A 419 7.14 -18.73 -5.79
C ASN A 419 6.04 -18.91 -4.70
N ASP A 420 4.96 -18.14 -4.74
CA ASP A 420 3.85 -18.20 -3.77
C ASP A 420 2.60 -18.86 -4.39
N LYS A 421 2.43 -20.17 -4.12
CA LYS A 421 1.33 -20.98 -4.66
C LYS A 421 -0.05 -20.68 -4.04
N ASN A 422 -0.16 -19.83 -3.05
CA ASN A 422 -1.37 -19.61 -2.25
C ASN A 422 -2.03 -18.22 -2.43
N SER A 423 -1.57 -17.39 -3.37
CA SER A 423 -2.12 -16.04 -3.50
C SER A 423 -3.39 -16.02 -4.37
N ASN A 424 -4.52 -15.62 -3.78
CA ASN A 424 -5.80 -15.28 -4.44
C ASN A 424 -5.73 -13.97 -5.26
N GLU A 425 -4.54 -13.57 -5.76
CA GLU A 425 -4.25 -12.23 -6.28
C GLU A 425 -4.28 -12.15 -7.83
N GLU A 426 -5.11 -12.95 -8.49
CA GLU A 426 -5.15 -13.03 -9.96
C GLU A 426 -5.40 -11.69 -10.66
N LYS A 427 -6.20 -10.78 -10.09
CA LYS A 427 -6.58 -9.53 -10.75
C LYS A 427 -5.43 -8.53 -10.96
N ASN A 428 -4.48 -8.47 -10.03
CA ASN A 428 -3.39 -7.51 -10.12
C ASN A 428 -2.29 -7.94 -11.11
N ILE A 429 -2.18 -9.23 -11.39
CA ILE A 429 -1.14 -9.80 -12.27
C ILE A 429 -1.27 -9.26 -13.71
N TYR A 430 -2.48 -9.11 -14.22
CA TYR A 430 -2.72 -8.63 -15.59
C TYR A 430 -2.34 -7.16 -15.75
N TYR A 431 -2.67 -6.34 -14.75
CA TYR A 431 -2.26 -4.94 -14.73
C TYR A 431 -0.72 -4.80 -14.72
N ILE A 432 -0.02 -5.53 -13.87
CA ILE A 432 1.46 -5.53 -13.81
C ILE A 432 2.05 -6.00 -15.15
N ARG A 433 1.51 -7.04 -15.77
CA ARG A 433 1.95 -7.49 -17.10
C ARG A 433 1.74 -6.44 -18.19
N PHE A 434 0.62 -5.70 -18.11
CA PHE A 434 0.36 -4.60 -19.03
C PHE A 434 1.42 -3.49 -18.89
N VAL A 435 1.68 -3.06 -17.65
CA VAL A 435 2.68 -2.02 -17.34
C VAL A 435 4.09 -2.49 -17.69
N TYR A 436 4.41 -3.75 -17.47
CA TYR A 436 5.68 -4.37 -17.86
C TYR A 436 5.89 -4.30 -19.38
N ALA A 437 4.90 -4.77 -20.14
CA ALA A 437 4.96 -4.72 -21.61
C ALA A 437 5.08 -3.28 -22.14
N TYR A 438 4.30 -2.35 -21.58
CA TYR A 438 4.35 -0.94 -21.92
C TYR A 438 5.73 -0.32 -21.61
N SER A 439 6.29 -0.62 -20.44
CA SER A 439 7.58 -0.07 -20.02
C SER A 439 8.73 -0.62 -20.86
N LEU A 440 8.68 -1.91 -21.23
CA LEU A 440 9.62 -2.50 -22.18
C LEU A 440 9.60 -1.79 -23.54
N GLN A 441 8.43 -1.39 -24.04
CA GLN A 441 8.33 -0.57 -25.25
C GLN A 441 8.97 0.81 -25.05
N MET A 442 8.76 1.44 -23.88
CA MET A 442 9.26 2.80 -23.60
C MET A 442 10.79 2.86 -23.46
N ILE A 443 11.45 1.78 -23.06
CA ILE A 443 12.91 1.67 -23.01
C ILE A 443 13.52 1.17 -24.33
N ASP A 444 12.70 1.03 -25.37
CA ASP A 444 13.11 0.54 -26.70
C ASP A 444 13.73 -0.89 -26.64
N SER A 445 13.11 -1.75 -25.82
CA SER A 445 13.49 -3.15 -25.75
C SER A 445 13.19 -3.84 -27.08
N HIS A 446 14.17 -4.57 -27.60
CA HIS A 446 14.02 -5.32 -28.87
C HIS A 446 13.42 -6.72 -28.66
N ASN A 447 13.04 -7.07 -27.41
CA ASN A 447 12.39 -8.35 -27.11
C ASN A 447 10.86 -8.27 -27.37
N TYR A 448 10.52 -8.11 -28.66
CA TYR A 448 9.14 -7.91 -29.08
C TYR A 448 8.22 -9.11 -28.77
N ASP A 449 8.75 -10.33 -28.79
CA ASP A 449 7.99 -11.54 -28.47
C ASP A 449 7.54 -11.53 -27.03
N LEU A 450 8.44 -11.20 -26.08
CA LEU A 450 8.10 -11.05 -24.65
C LEU A 450 7.05 -9.96 -24.42
N ILE A 451 7.19 -8.82 -25.09
CA ILE A 451 6.24 -7.71 -24.97
C ILE A 451 4.84 -8.15 -25.46
N ILE A 452 4.76 -8.81 -26.61
CA ILE A 452 3.52 -9.28 -27.20
C ILE A 452 2.88 -10.37 -26.34
N GLU A 453 3.69 -11.28 -25.78
CA GLU A 453 3.21 -12.34 -24.88
C GLU A 453 2.53 -11.75 -23.64
N ASN A 454 3.19 -10.78 -22.98
CA ASN A 454 2.60 -10.12 -21.81
C ASN A 454 1.31 -9.37 -22.16
N TYR A 455 1.25 -8.66 -23.29
CA TYR A 455 0.00 -8.04 -23.75
C TYR A 455 -1.11 -9.07 -24.03
N LYS A 456 -0.79 -10.23 -24.63
CA LYS A 456 -1.78 -11.28 -24.89
C LYS A 456 -2.35 -11.86 -23.60
N LEU A 457 -1.52 -12.07 -22.58
CA LEU A 457 -2.00 -12.55 -21.28
C LEU A 457 -2.98 -11.57 -20.64
N CYS A 458 -2.81 -10.26 -20.85
CA CYS A 458 -3.70 -9.22 -20.36
C CYS A 458 -5.11 -9.27 -21.01
N LEU A 459 -5.29 -9.92 -22.16
CA LEU A 459 -6.60 -10.05 -22.81
C LEU A 459 -7.59 -10.94 -22.02
N ASN A 460 -7.11 -11.69 -21.04
CA ASN A 460 -7.94 -12.51 -20.15
C ASN A 460 -8.63 -11.68 -19.07
N ASP A 461 -8.21 -10.43 -18.86
CA ASP A 461 -8.83 -9.50 -17.91
C ASP A 461 -9.85 -8.60 -18.62
N GLU A 462 -11.09 -8.61 -18.11
CA GLU A 462 -12.17 -7.79 -18.67
C GLU A 462 -12.10 -6.31 -18.23
N THR A 463 -11.34 -6.01 -17.19
CA THR A 463 -11.18 -4.64 -16.67
C THR A 463 -10.18 -3.81 -17.47
N LEU A 464 -9.29 -4.47 -18.23
CA LEU A 464 -8.30 -3.81 -19.06
C LEU A 464 -8.85 -3.41 -20.42
N ASP A 465 -8.37 -2.28 -20.96
CA ASP A 465 -8.74 -1.79 -22.28
C ASP A 465 -8.19 -2.71 -23.39
N LYS A 466 -9.00 -3.68 -23.80
CA LYS A 466 -8.64 -4.64 -24.87
C LYS A 466 -8.35 -3.94 -26.20
N ALA A 467 -8.99 -2.81 -26.49
CA ALA A 467 -8.73 -2.06 -27.71
C ALA A 467 -7.31 -1.47 -27.72
N LEU A 468 -6.90 -0.89 -26.60
CA LEU A 468 -5.53 -0.41 -26.40
C LEU A 468 -4.51 -1.54 -26.51
N ILE A 469 -4.79 -2.70 -25.92
CA ILE A 469 -3.91 -3.88 -25.98
C ILE A 469 -3.75 -4.36 -27.42
N TYR A 470 -4.83 -4.58 -28.15
CA TYR A 470 -4.79 -4.98 -29.56
C TYR A 470 -4.04 -3.98 -30.42
N ARG A 471 -4.26 -2.68 -30.23
CA ARG A 471 -3.53 -1.60 -30.93
C ARG A 471 -2.04 -1.62 -30.60
N SER A 472 -1.67 -1.88 -29.36
CA SER A 472 -0.27 -1.94 -28.94
C SER A 472 0.46 -3.12 -29.58
N ILE A 473 -0.14 -4.30 -29.58
CA ILE A 473 0.37 -5.48 -30.29
C ILE A 473 0.51 -5.18 -31.79
N ALA A 474 -0.51 -4.60 -32.38
CA ALA A 474 -0.51 -4.24 -33.81
C ALA A 474 0.65 -3.31 -34.17
N LYS A 475 0.86 -2.25 -33.40
CA LYS A 475 1.97 -1.30 -33.62
C LYS A 475 3.33 -2.00 -33.59
N ILE A 476 3.56 -2.93 -32.66
CA ILE A 476 4.81 -3.69 -32.58
C ILE A 476 4.98 -4.54 -33.84
N MET A 477 3.95 -5.29 -34.22
CA MET A 477 4.00 -6.18 -35.38
C MET A 477 4.18 -5.42 -36.70
N ILE A 478 3.51 -4.28 -36.85
CA ILE A 478 3.58 -3.49 -38.08
C ILE A 478 4.91 -2.74 -38.21
N TYR A 479 5.38 -2.12 -37.13
CA TYR A 479 6.49 -1.17 -37.21
C TYR A 479 7.85 -1.69 -36.74
N ASN A 480 7.87 -2.72 -35.88
CA ASN A 480 9.10 -3.17 -35.22
C ASN A 480 9.52 -4.61 -35.61
N MET A 481 8.58 -5.46 -36.05
CA MET A 481 8.87 -6.84 -36.42
C MET A 481 9.11 -7.02 -37.95
N SER A 482 9.42 -8.23 -38.36
CA SER A 482 9.60 -8.55 -39.77
C SER A 482 8.29 -8.48 -40.55
N VAL A 483 8.37 -8.37 -41.88
CA VAL A 483 7.22 -8.27 -42.78
C VAL A 483 6.20 -9.39 -42.60
N ASN A 484 6.65 -10.59 -42.21
CA ASN A 484 5.75 -11.73 -41.95
C ASN A 484 4.72 -11.47 -40.82
N TYR A 485 5.00 -10.53 -39.92
CA TYR A 485 4.09 -10.14 -38.86
C TYR A 485 3.15 -8.98 -39.21
N TYR A 486 3.41 -8.31 -40.35
CA TYR A 486 2.63 -7.14 -40.75
C TYR A 486 1.15 -7.43 -40.95
N LEU A 487 0.81 -8.48 -41.71
CA LEU A 487 -0.61 -8.86 -41.91
C LEU A 487 -1.29 -9.21 -40.59
N LYS A 488 -0.60 -9.92 -39.73
CA LYS A 488 -1.12 -10.24 -38.38
C LYS A 488 -1.31 -8.98 -37.52
N GLY A 489 -0.42 -7.99 -37.66
CA GLY A 489 -0.59 -6.67 -37.05
C GLY A 489 -1.83 -5.95 -37.55
N MET A 490 -2.11 -6.02 -38.86
CA MET A 490 -3.33 -5.47 -39.46
C MET A 490 -4.60 -6.17 -38.94
N GLU A 491 -4.57 -7.48 -38.72
CA GLU A 491 -5.66 -8.23 -38.07
C GLU A 491 -5.92 -7.73 -36.64
N TYR A 492 -4.85 -7.48 -35.85
CA TYR A 492 -5.00 -6.90 -34.52
C TYR A 492 -5.57 -5.48 -34.52
N LEU A 493 -5.25 -4.65 -35.55
CA LEU A 493 -5.93 -3.37 -35.74
C LEU A 493 -7.44 -3.57 -35.99
N GLN A 494 -7.81 -4.55 -36.82
CA GLN A 494 -9.23 -4.86 -37.07
C GLN A 494 -9.95 -5.31 -35.79
N LEU A 495 -9.31 -6.11 -34.92
CA LEU A 495 -9.88 -6.48 -33.62
C LEU A 495 -10.11 -5.24 -32.74
N SER A 496 -9.14 -4.32 -32.69
CA SER A 496 -9.30 -3.07 -31.97
C SER A 496 -10.39 -2.16 -32.56
N MET A 497 -10.49 -2.10 -33.91
CA MET A 497 -11.55 -1.36 -34.62
C MET A 497 -12.95 -1.89 -34.30
N LYS A 498 -13.12 -3.21 -34.13
CA LYS A 498 -14.41 -3.80 -33.67
C LYS A 498 -14.84 -3.26 -32.29
N LEU A 499 -13.90 -2.85 -31.47
CA LEU A 499 -14.13 -2.19 -30.18
C LEU A 499 -14.25 -0.66 -30.30
N LYS A 500 -14.41 -0.13 -31.52
CA LYS A 500 -14.58 1.30 -31.84
C LYS A 500 -13.39 2.19 -31.42
N ASP A 501 -12.17 1.68 -31.45
CA ASP A 501 -10.97 2.46 -31.16
C ASP A 501 -10.58 3.39 -32.32
N ALA A 502 -10.83 4.66 -32.17
CA ALA A 502 -10.56 5.69 -33.19
C ALA A 502 -9.12 5.70 -33.72
N GLN A 503 -8.13 5.47 -32.82
CA GLN A 503 -6.72 5.44 -33.20
C GLN A 503 -6.39 4.23 -34.10
N SER A 504 -7.05 3.10 -33.94
CA SER A 504 -6.86 1.93 -34.79
C SER A 504 -7.45 2.15 -36.19
N TYR A 505 -8.60 2.82 -36.29
CA TYR A 505 -9.13 3.28 -37.59
C TYR A 505 -8.14 4.19 -38.30
N TYR A 506 -7.56 5.16 -37.59
CA TYR A 506 -6.51 6.04 -38.16
C TYR A 506 -5.29 5.24 -38.62
N LEU A 507 -4.77 4.33 -37.81
CA LEU A 507 -3.58 3.57 -38.15
C LEU A 507 -3.83 2.67 -39.37
N TYR A 508 -4.98 2.03 -39.44
CA TYR A 508 -5.36 1.19 -40.57
C TYR A 508 -5.54 2.04 -41.83
N ALA A 509 -6.22 3.19 -41.72
CA ALA A 509 -6.36 4.16 -42.81
C ALA A 509 -5.01 4.63 -43.34
N LYS A 510 -4.06 4.93 -42.45
CA LYS A 510 -2.69 5.34 -42.80
C LYS A 510 -1.98 4.28 -43.65
N GLU A 511 -2.03 3.02 -43.20
CA GLU A 511 -1.37 1.92 -43.92
C GLU A 511 -2.00 1.69 -45.32
N LEU A 512 -3.32 1.80 -45.46
CA LEU A 512 -4.00 1.71 -46.76
C LEU A 512 -3.80 2.93 -47.64
N PHE A 513 -3.68 4.13 -47.08
CA PHE A 513 -3.47 5.34 -47.87
C PHE A 513 -2.10 5.41 -48.50
N TYR A 514 -1.05 5.10 -47.73
CA TYR A 514 0.32 5.15 -48.20
C TYR A 514 0.76 3.87 -48.91
N GLY A 515 0.20 2.73 -48.60
CA GLY A 515 0.48 1.45 -49.27
C GLY A 515 1.91 0.99 -49.04
N ASN A 516 2.43 1.06 -47.82
CA ASN A 516 3.82 0.71 -47.53
C ASN A 516 4.15 -0.77 -47.80
N ILE A 517 3.24 -1.67 -47.45
CA ILE A 517 3.37 -3.13 -47.62
C ILE A 517 2.15 -3.70 -48.35
N VAL A 518 0.94 -3.21 -48.03
CA VAL A 518 -0.30 -3.57 -48.76
C VAL A 518 -0.51 -2.66 -49.96
N SER A 519 -1.25 -3.13 -50.96
CA SER A 519 -1.66 -2.29 -52.07
C SER A 519 -2.46 -1.09 -51.60
N PRO A 520 -2.17 0.14 -52.06
CA PRO A 520 -2.91 1.32 -51.66
C PRO A 520 -4.40 1.20 -52.04
N CYS A 521 -5.26 1.53 -51.14
CA CYS A 521 -6.72 1.64 -51.33
C CYS A 521 -7.19 2.98 -50.74
N PRO A 522 -6.98 4.10 -51.43
CA PRO A 522 -7.20 5.43 -50.87
C PRO A 522 -8.67 5.71 -50.56
N GLU A 523 -9.62 5.22 -51.33
CA GLU A 523 -11.06 5.40 -51.08
C GLU A 523 -11.47 4.78 -49.71
N LEU A 524 -11.04 3.53 -49.47
CA LEU A 524 -11.29 2.86 -48.19
C LEU A 524 -10.55 3.57 -47.06
N ALA A 525 -9.31 4.00 -47.29
CA ALA A 525 -8.53 4.72 -46.32
C ALA A 525 -9.18 6.03 -45.86
N LEU A 526 -9.76 6.80 -46.77
CA LEU A 526 -10.48 8.03 -46.47
C LEU A 526 -11.77 7.74 -45.71
N GLY A 527 -12.52 6.68 -46.06
CA GLY A 527 -13.68 6.23 -45.31
C GLY A 527 -13.31 5.90 -43.84
N LEU A 528 -12.24 5.14 -43.64
CA LEU A 528 -11.76 4.80 -42.30
C LEU A 528 -11.24 6.02 -41.51
N ALA A 529 -10.56 6.96 -42.17
CA ALA A 529 -10.13 8.20 -41.54
C ALA A 529 -11.34 9.06 -41.11
N ASN A 530 -12.41 9.09 -41.91
CA ASN A 530 -13.65 9.76 -41.52
C ASN A 530 -14.31 9.08 -40.33
N THR A 531 -14.41 7.75 -40.31
CA THR A 531 -14.92 7.01 -39.15
C THR A 531 -14.09 7.28 -37.90
N SER A 532 -12.75 7.37 -38.04
CA SER A 532 -11.87 7.76 -36.91
C SER A 532 -12.21 9.14 -36.37
N ILE A 533 -12.51 10.12 -37.26
CA ILE A 533 -12.92 11.49 -36.87
C ILE A 533 -14.29 11.49 -36.20
N GLU A 534 -15.22 10.66 -36.67
CA GLU A 534 -16.57 10.53 -36.07
C GLU A 534 -16.51 9.93 -34.66
N LEU A 535 -15.60 8.97 -34.43
CA LEU A 535 -15.39 8.36 -33.13
C LEU A 535 -14.63 9.26 -32.14
N ASP A 536 -13.63 9.99 -32.63
CA ASP A 536 -12.83 10.95 -31.87
C ASP A 536 -12.47 12.16 -32.72
N GLY A 537 -13.28 13.21 -32.64
CA GLY A 537 -13.07 14.46 -33.37
C GLY A 537 -11.81 15.20 -32.99
N ASN A 538 -11.12 14.80 -31.93
CA ASN A 538 -9.88 15.41 -31.45
C ASN A 538 -8.60 14.75 -32.01
N LEU A 539 -8.73 13.73 -32.84
CA LEU A 539 -7.59 13.01 -33.41
C LEU A 539 -7.06 13.69 -34.66
N GLU A 540 -6.19 14.71 -34.51
CA GLU A 540 -5.69 15.54 -35.59
C GLU A 540 -5.05 14.75 -36.76
N CYS A 541 -4.45 13.58 -36.46
CA CYS A 541 -3.79 12.78 -37.49
C CYS A 541 -4.76 12.22 -38.55
N SER A 542 -6.04 11.96 -38.19
CA SER A 542 -7.06 11.50 -39.12
C SER A 542 -7.43 12.61 -40.14
N TYR A 543 -7.51 13.85 -39.67
CA TYR A 543 -7.69 15.00 -40.56
C TYR A 543 -6.51 15.17 -41.55
N ILE A 544 -5.30 14.83 -41.14
CA ILE A 544 -4.15 14.90 -42.05
C ILE A 544 -4.28 13.92 -43.22
N ILE A 545 -4.77 12.70 -42.98
CA ILE A 545 -5.05 11.73 -44.07
C ILE A 545 -6.13 12.28 -45.00
N MET A 546 -7.21 12.82 -44.46
CA MET A 546 -8.30 13.43 -45.23
C MET A 546 -7.76 14.61 -46.11
N GLY A 547 -7.01 15.50 -45.46
CA GLY A 547 -6.38 16.64 -46.19
C GLY A 547 -5.48 16.19 -47.31
N ARG A 548 -4.70 15.12 -47.10
CA ARG A 548 -3.84 14.53 -48.14
C ARG A 548 -4.63 13.93 -49.30
N GLY A 549 -5.78 13.31 -49.02
CA GLY A 549 -6.69 12.84 -50.04
C GLY A 549 -7.13 13.96 -50.99
N TYR A 550 -7.60 15.08 -50.47
CA TYR A 550 -7.98 16.26 -51.23
C TYR A 550 -6.82 16.96 -51.92
N GLU A 551 -5.64 17.05 -51.29
CA GLU A 551 -4.45 17.65 -51.86
C GLU A 551 -3.96 16.91 -53.11
N LEU A 552 -3.90 15.58 -53.01
CA LEU A 552 -3.33 14.72 -54.06
C LEU A 552 -4.38 14.21 -55.06
N GLY A 553 -5.67 14.34 -54.78
CA GLY A 553 -6.74 13.73 -55.57
C GLY A 553 -6.68 12.19 -55.49
N ARG A 554 -6.33 11.65 -54.31
CA ARG A 554 -6.25 10.19 -54.06
C ARG A 554 -7.45 9.72 -53.26
N GLY A 555 -8.31 8.89 -53.90
CA GLY A 555 -9.51 8.36 -53.31
C GLY A 555 -10.62 9.38 -53.19
N ILE A 556 -10.43 10.61 -53.64
CA ILE A 556 -11.41 11.69 -53.69
C ILE A 556 -10.97 12.72 -54.72
N GLU A 557 -11.92 13.50 -55.26
CA GLU A 557 -11.57 14.59 -56.19
C GLU A 557 -10.61 15.60 -55.58
N LYS A 558 -9.63 16.00 -56.38
CA LYS A 558 -8.59 16.95 -55.94
C LYS A 558 -9.17 18.32 -55.63
N ASN A 559 -8.98 18.79 -54.42
CA ASN A 559 -9.42 20.09 -53.98
C ASN A 559 -8.43 20.71 -52.98
N PRO A 560 -7.43 21.49 -53.47
CA PRO A 560 -6.37 22.10 -52.62
C PRO A 560 -6.93 23.03 -51.55
N ASN A 561 -8.01 23.78 -51.85
CA ASN A 561 -8.61 24.71 -50.87
C ASN A 561 -9.17 23.94 -49.67
N LYS A 562 -9.93 22.86 -49.95
CA LYS A 562 -10.48 21.99 -48.91
C LYS A 562 -9.37 21.26 -48.13
N ALA A 563 -8.27 20.89 -48.80
CA ALA A 563 -7.10 20.33 -48.11
C ALA A 563 -6.50 21.31 -47.11
N PHE A 564 -6.36 22.57 -47.47
CA PHE A 564 -5.84 23.60 -46.56
C PHE A 564 -6.76 23.84 -45.38
N GLU A 565 -8.08 23.96 -45.60
CA GLU A 565 -9.09 24.09 -44.54
C GLU A 565 -9.00 22.96 -43.52
N ILE A 566 -8.86 21.71 -43.98
CA ILE A 566 -8.74 20.53 -43.13
C ILE A 566 -7.41 20.56 -42.34
N TYR A 567 -6.30 20.95 -42.95
CA TYR A 567 -5.02 21.09 -42.26
C TYR A 567 -5.06 22.20 -41.19
N TYR A 568 -5.76 23.31 -41.50
CA TYR A 568 -5.99 24.38 -40.53
C TYR A 568 -6.81 23.87 -39.34
N LYS A 569 -7.91 23.16 -39.59
CA LYS A 569 -8.72 22.53 -38.55
C LYS A 569 -7.91 21.55 -37.68
N ALA A 570 -7.09 20.71 -38.31
CA ALA A 570 -6.21 19.80 -37.58
C ALA A 570 -5.24 20.57 -36.65
N ASN A 571 -4.72 21.71 -37.08
CA ASN A 571 -3.84 22.54 -36.27
C ASN A 571 -4.55 23.20 -35.09
N GLU A 572 -5.79 23.64 -35.26
CA GLU A 572 -6.59 24.20 -34.15
C GLU A 572 -6.88 23.11 -33.10
N ILE A 573 -7.27 21.91 -33.53
CA ILE A 573 -7.44 20.75 -32.65
C ILE A 573 -6.15 20.43 -31.89
N ALA A 574 -5.01 20.42 -32.57
CA ALA A 574 -3.71 20.18 -31.94
C ALA A 574 -3.32 21.25 -30.92
N LYS A 575 -3.76 22.50 -31.10
CA LYS A 575 -3.56 23.60 -30.11
C LYS A 575 -4.43 23.37 -28.87
N ILE A 576 -5.73 23.11 -29.07
CA ILE A 576 -6.69 22.86 -27.97
C ILE A 576 -6.21 21.70 -27.09
N ASN A 577 -5.80 20.62 -27.72
CA ASN A 577 -5.34 19.41 -27.02
C ASN A 577 -3.91 19.53 -26.44
N ASN A 578 -3.26 20.68 -26.58
CA ASN A 578 -1.83 20.84 -26.26
C ASN A 578 -0.96 19.69 -26.83
N SER A 579 -1.32 19.26 -28.05
CA SER A 579 -0.74 18.08 -28.69
C SER A 579 0.75 18.26 -28.96
N LYS A 580 1.53 17.22 -28.63
CA LYS A 580 2.96 17.15 -28.99
C LYS A 580 3.17 16.74 -30.44
N SER A 581 2.08 16.46 -31.18
CA SER A 581 2.15 16.16 -32.61
C SER A 581 2.52 17.42 -33.40
N SER A 582 3.44 17.24 -34.34
CA SER A 582 3.84 18.30 -35.25
C SER A 582 3.25 18.14 -36.64
N CYS A 583 2.38 17.13 -36.87
CA CYS A 583 1.85 16.78 -38.18
C CYS A 583 1.04 17.91 -38.79
N ALA A 584 0.12 18.52 -38.06
CA ALA A 584 -0.72 19.59 -38.56
C ALA A 584 0.10 20.85 -38.94
N LYS A 585 1.05 21.23 -38.06
CA LYS A 585 1.95 22.38 -38.36
C LYS A 585 2.81 22.10 -39.58
N ALA A 586 3.29 20.86 -39.72
CA ALA A 586 4.06 20.48 -40.89
C ALA A 586 3.22 20.53 -42.18
N ALA A 587 1.95 20.09 -42.14
CA ALA A 587 1.06 20.19 -43.28
C ALA A 587 0.73 21.65 -43.66
N LEU A 588 0.53 22.54 -42.69
CA LEU A 588 0.36 23.98 -42.94
C LEU A 588 1.61 24.62 -43.53
N ALA A 589 2.79 24.32 -42.97
CA ALA A 589 4.04 24.84 -43.49
C ALA A 589 4.27 24.38 -44.96
N HIS A 590 3.94 23.12 -45.25
CA HIS A 590 3.98 22.58 -46.62
C HIS A 590 3.00 23.32 -47.54
N SER A 591 1.78 23.59 -47.08
CA SER A 591 0.76 24.29 -47.84
C SER A 591 1.19 25.73 -48.18
N TYR A 592 1.70 26.49 -47.22
CA TYR A 592 2.23 27.84 -47.43
C TYR A 592 3.47 27.85 -48.35
N TYR A 593 4.36 26.87 -48.20
CA TYR A 593 5.58 26.81 -49.02
C TYR A 593 5.29 26.56 -50.49
N ASN A 594 4.30 25.69 -50.81
CA ASN A 594 3.95 25.29 -52.13
C ASN A 594 2.75 26.04 -52.75
N GLY A 595 1.97 26.77 -51.95
CA GLY A 595 0.76 27.44 -52.42
C GLY A 595 -0.42 26.46 -52.58
N ILE A 596 -0.58 25.50 -51.64
CA ILE A 596 -1.63 24.48 -51.72
C ILE A 596 -2.90 25.01 -51.01
N GLY A 597 -3.89 25.42 -51.77
CA GLY A 597 -5.14 25.97 -51.23
C GLY A 597 -5.00 27.30 -50.49
N VAL A 598 -3.85 27.92 -50.58
CA VAL A 598 -3.52 29.21 -49.96
C VAL A 598 -2.47 29.92 -50.84
N GLU A 599 -2.40 31.24 -50.77
CA GLU A 599 -1.34 32.00 -51.46
C GLU A 599 0.05 31.53 -50.95
N LYS A 600 0.98 31.36 -51.91
CA LYS A 600 2.33 30.94 -51.59
C LYS A 600 3.03 31.93 -50.69
N ASN A 601 3.44 31.47 -49.51
CA ASN A 601 4.10 32.33 -48.50
C ASN A 601 5.27 31.58 -47.87
N GLN A 602 6.44 31.66 -48.49
CA GLN A 602 7.65 30.99 -48.01
C GLN A 602 8.10 31.47 -46.64
N SER A 603 7.95 32.78 -46.34
CA SER A 603 8.36 33.31 -45.04
C SER A 603 7.51 32.74 -43.91
N MET A 604 6.20 32.61 -44.11
CA MET A 604 5.30 31.99 -43.14
C MET A 604 5.64 30.48 -42.94
N ALA A 605 5.92 29.75 -43.99
CA ALA A 605 6.33 28.35 -43.92
C ALA A 605 7.61 28.17 -43.08
N LEU A 606 8.63 29.00 -43.36
CA LEU A 606 9.88 28.97 -42.61
C LEU A 606 9.71 29.35 -41.13
N SER A 607 8.87 30.34 -40.85
CA SER A 607 8.52 30.76 -39.49
C SER A 607 7.88 29.60 -38.68
N ILE A 608 6.84 28.94 -39.25
CA ILE A 608 6.16 27.78 -38.60
C ILE A 608 7.16 26.69 -38.27
N VAL A 609 8.09 26.36 -39.20
CA VAL A 609 9.06 25.29 -38.99
C VAL A 609 10.11 25.67 -37.93
N LYS A 610 10.61 26.90 -37.93
CA LYS A 610 11.56 27.42 -36.94
C LYS A 610 10.92 27.44 -35.55
N GLU A 611 9.73 28.07 -35.38
CA GLU A 611 9.01 28.15 -34.12
C GLU A 611 8.73 26.76 -33.54
N THR A 612 8.29 25.82 -34.39
CA THR A 612 8.00 24.46 -33.95
C THR A 612 9.28 23.71 -33.54
N ALA A 613 10.38 23.90 -34.24
CA ALA A 613 11.68 23.29 -33.96
C ALA A 613 12.37 23.86 -32.69
N GLU A 614 11.99 25.06 -32.26
CA GLU A 614 12.49 25.70 -31.02
C GLU A 614 11.78 25.24 -29.76
N LYS A 615 10.56 24.72 -29.85
CA LYS A 615 9.82 24.20 -28.71
C LYS A 615 10.57 23.00 -28.09
N ARG A 616 10.85 23.08 -26.78
CA ARG A 616 11.50 21.98 -26.03
C ARG A 616 10.52 20.83 -25.83
N GLY A 617 10.89 19.62 -26.25
CA GLY A 617 10.12 18.41 -26.01
C GLY A 617 10.37 17.32 -27.06
N LYS A 618 10.01 16.08 -26.77
CA LYS A 618 9.99 15.00 -27.75
C LYS A 618 8.74 15.14 -28.62
N PHE A 619 8.94 15.22 -29.94
CA PHE A 619 7.85 15.19 -30.91
C PHE A 619 7.43 13.73 -31.16
N SER A 620 6.11 13.52 -31.28
CA SER A 620 5.58 12.18 -31.60
C SER A 620 5.86 11.73 -33.04
N HIS A 621 6.19 12.67 -33.95
CA HIS A 621 6.40 12.41 -35.35
C HIS A 621 7.57 13.20 -35.95
N SER A 622 8.22 12.64 -36.96
CA SER A 622 9.44 13.20 -37.58
C SER A 622 9.20 14.32 -38.63
N HIS A 623 7.95 14.70 -38.88
CA HIS A 623 7.60 15.61 -40.00
C HIS A 623 8.29 16.99 -39.93
N ILE A 624 8.35 17.62 -38.75
CA ILE A 624 9.10 18.88 -38.61
C ILE A 624 10.61 18.69 -38.77
N ALA A 625 11.14 17.56 -38.28
CA ALA A 625 12.55 17.25 -38.45
C ALA A 625 12.89 17.06 -39.96
N LEU A 626 12.01 16.41 -40.72
CA LEU A 626 12.12 16.28 -42.16
C LEU A 626 12.10 17.63 -42.89
N LEU A 627 11.11 18.48 -42.56
CA LEU A 627 10.99 19.83 -43.15
C LEU A 627 12.18 20.72 -42.81
N TYR A 628 12.58 20.76 -41.55
CA TYR A 628 13.74 21.52 -41.12
C TYR A 628 15.02 21.04 -41.82
N SER A 629 15.15 19.72 -41.97
CA SER A 629 16.29 19.12 -42.67
C SER A 629 16.32 19.48 -44.17
N TYR A 630 15.15 19.51 -44.81
CA TYR A 630 15.04 19.96 -46.18
C TYR A 630 15.57 21.39 -46.34
N PHE A 631 15.14 22.32 -45.49
CA PHE A 631 15.61 23.72 -45.54
C PHE A 631 17.09 23.82 -45.19
N ALA A 632 17.58 23.11 -44.20
CA ALA A 632 19.00 23.08 -43.84
C ALA A 632 19.91 22.46 -44.94
N LEU A 633 19.44 21.42 -45.62
CA LEU A 633 20.18 20.79 -46.73
C LEU A 633 20.26 21.66 -47.99
N ASN A 634 19.29 22.55 -48.19
CA ASN A 634 19.22 23.50 -49.28
C ASN A 634 19.69 24.92 -48.86
N ASP A 635 20.42 25.02 -47.76
CA ASP A 635 21.13 26.21 -47.27
C ASP A 635 20.21 27.44 -47.06
N PHE A 636 18.96 27.23 -46.63
CA PHE A 636 18.06 28.32 -46.27
C PHE A 636 18.56 29.05 -44.99
N GLU A 637 18.47 30.37 -45.04
CA GLU A 637 18.90 31.23 -43.92
C GLU A 637 18.19 30.90 -42.60
N GLY A 638 18.98 30.75 -41.55
CA GLY A 638 18.47 30.42 -40.20
C GLY A 638 18.18 28.92 -39.98
N PHE A 639 18.54 28.05 -40.92
CA PHE A 639 18.48 26.60 -40.77
C PHE A 639 19.90 26.00 -40.79
N ASN A 640 20.17 25.08 -39.82
CA ASN A 640 21.49 24.47 -39.76
C ASN A 640 21.42 22.94 -39.59
N LEU A 641 22.44 22.28 -40.14
CA LEU A 641 22.53 20.81 -40.23
C LEU A 641 22.65 20.13 -38.85
N LYS A 642 23.30 20.79 -37.86
CA LYS A 642 23.43 20.22 -36.50
C LYS A 642 22.11 20.23 -35.80
N LYS A 643 21.33 21.33 -35.88
CA LYS A 643 19.99 21.41 -35.33
C LYS A 643 19.03 20.43 -36.03
N ALA A 644 19.10 20.29 -37.35
CA ALA A 644 18.35 19.31 -38.12
C ALA A 644 18.58 17.89 -37.57
N LEU A 645 19.84 17.53 -37.34
CA LEU A 645 20.19 16.24 -36.76
C LEU A 645 19.67 16.09 -35.33
N SER A 646 19.76 17.13 -34.49
CA SER A 646 19.27 17.09 -33.10
C SER A 646 17.77 16.90 -33.02
N LEU A 647 16.99 17.37 -34.00
CA LEU A 647 15.55 17.18 -34.05
C LEU A 647 15.14 15.71 -34.23
N PHE A 648 15.91 14.94 -35.01
CA PHE A 648 15.69 13.51 -35.13
C PHE A 648 15.97 12.75 -33.82
N ASN A 649 16.92 13.22 -33.00
CA ASN A 649 17.16 12.63 -31.67
C ASN A 649 16.06 12.93 -30.66
N GLN A 650 15.22 13.94 -30.95
CA GLN A 650 14.03 14.30 -30.12
C GLN A 650 12.77 13.57 -30.59
N THR A 651 12.77 12.98 -31.75
CA THR A 651 11.72 12.08 -32.24
C THR A 651 12.04 10.66 -31.81
N LEU A 652 11.02 9.84 -31.53
CA LEU A 652 11.23 8.40 -31.39
C LEU A 652 11.82 7.89 -32.74
N PRO A 653 12.97 7.22 -32.72
CA PRO A 653 13.61 6.82 -33.95
C PRO A 653 12.86 5.68 -34.63
N HIS A 654 11.86 6.02 -35.43
CA HIS A 654 11.26 5.06 -36.36
C HIS A 654 12.17 4.93 -37.61
N TYR A 655 13.26 4.19 -37.46
CA TYR A 655 14.12 3.79 -38.62
C TYR A 655 13.37 2.90 -39.65
N SER A 656 12.09 2.60 -39.40
CA SER A 656 11.19 1.98 -40.37
C SER A 656 10.71 2.94 -41.46
N ASP A 657 10.83 4.26 -41.26
CA ASP A 657 10.51 5.26 -42.27
C ASP A 657 11.72 5.55 -43.18
N LEU A 658 11.66 5.08 -44.42
CA LEU A 658 12.71 5.23 -45.39
C LEU A 658 13.08 6.72 -45.63
N SER A 659 12.10 7.62 -45.53
CA SER A 659 12.33 9.07 -45.67
C SER A 659 13.24 9.62 -44.59
N VAL A 660 13.06 9.16 -43.36
CA VAL A 660 13.92 9.51 -42.22
C VAL A 660 15.33 9.01 -42.42
N VAL A 661 15.48 7.74 -42.81
CA VAL A 661 16.78 7.09 -43.03
C VAL A 661 17.55 7.80 -44.17
N MET A 662 16.88 8.08 -45.28
CA MET A 662 17.48 8.78 -46.41
C MET A 662 17.86 10.22 -46.06
N THR A 663 17.05 10.93 -45.28
CA THR A 663 17.35 12.29 -44.84
C THR A 663 18.52 12.31 -43.87
N LEU A 664 18.58 11.41 -42.90
CA LEU A 664 19.71 11.26 -41.99
C LEU A 664 21.02 10.93 -42.76
N LYS A 665 20.95 10.04 -43.73
CA LYS A 665 22.10 9.74 -44.59
C LYS A 665 22.63 10.98 -45.30
N ARG A 666 21.74 11.84 -45.84
CA ARG A 666 22.13 13.11 -46.51
C ARG A 666 22.73 14.11 -45.52
N LEU A 667 22.13 14.27 -44.33
CA LEU A 667 22.66 15.11 -43.26
C LEU A 667 24.04 14.67 -42.79
N TYR A 668 24.24 13.38 -42.53
CA TYR A 668 25.55 12.85 -42.16
C TYR A 668 26.58 13.00 -43.25
N LYS A 669 26.17 12.84 -44.52
CA LYS A 669 27.07 13.07 -45.67
C LYS A 669 27.51 14.53 -45.75
N LYS A 670 26.59 15.50 -45.64
CA LYS A 670 26.90 16.95 -45.69
C LYS A 670 27.71 17.40 -44.45
N LEU A 671 27.56 16.71 -43.30
CA LEU A 671 28.36 16.94 -42.09
C LEU A 671 29.71 16.19 -42.06
N GLY A 672 30.08 15.43 -43.09
CA GLY A 672 31.34 14.71 -43.17
C GLY A 672 31.46 13.47 -42.25
N ARG A 673 30.35 12.99 -41.65
CA ARG A 673 30.29 11.89 -40.66
C ARG A 673 30.28 10.52 -41.35
N LYS A 674 31.42 10.09 -41.93
CA LYS A 674 31.55 8.86 -42.74
C LYS A 674 31.06 7.57 -42.03
N LYS A 675 31.30 7.39 -40.72
CA LYS A 675 30.85 6.22 -39.97
C LYS A 675 29.31 6.15 -39.93
N ASP A 676 28.65 7.27 -39.66
CA ASP A 676 27.20 7.34 -39.59
C ASP A 676 26.55 7.16 -40.96
N VAL A 677 27.17 7.66 -42.01
CA VAL A 677 26.73 7.39 -43.40
C VAL A 677 26.74 5.87 -43.70
N LYS A 678 27.82 5.15 -43.32
CA LYS A 678 27.90 3.68 -43.51
C LYS A 678 26.79 2.97 -42.70
N ARG A 679 26.53 3.42 -41.46
CA ARG A 679 25.45 2.88 -40.63
C ARG A 679 24.08 3.11 -41.30
N MET A 680 23.81 4.32 -41.81
CA MET A 680 22.53 4.62 -42.48
C MET A 680 22.37 3.82 -43.78
N ILE A 681 23.43 3.55 -44.54
CA ILE A 681 23.35 2.67 -45.71
C ILE A 681 22.94 1.25 -45.35
N LYS A 682 23.44 0.72 -44.21
CA LYS A 682 23.04 -0.60 -43.72
C LYS A 682 21.55 -0.62 -43.33
N ILE A 683 21.12 0.39 -42.56
CA ILE A 683 19.70 0.52 -42.14
C ILE A 683 18.78 0.72 -43.33
N GLU A 684 19.22 1.53 -44.35
CA GLU A 684 18.48 1.73 -45.60
C GLU A 684 18.29 0.40 -46.34
N ALA A 685 19.35 -0.41 -46.44
CA ALA A 685 19.31 -1.71 -47.12
C ALA A 685 18.36 -2.69 -46.34
N GLU A 686 18.42 -2.70 -45.02
CA GLU A 686 17.53 -3.49 -44.18
C GLU A 686 16.07 -3.02 -44.31
N THR A 687 15.82 -1.70 -44.31
CA THR A 687 14.49 -1.11 -44.50
C THR A 687 13.95 -1.42 -45.88
N LEU A 688 14.78 -1.30 -46.92
CA LEU A 688 14.43 -1.64 -48.29
C LEU A 688 14.17 -3.13 -48.48
N LYS A 689 14.90 -4.01 -47.82
CA LYS A 689 14.65 -5.44 -47.82
C LYS A 689 13.28 -5.76 -47.16
N ARG A 690 12.97 -5.10 -46.06
CA ARG A 690 11.68 -5.24 -45.38
C ARG A 690 10.48 -4.80 -46.21
N THR A 691 10.63 -3.72 -47.02
CA THR A 691 9.58 -3.18 -47.89
C THR A 691 9.63 -3.79 -49.30
N GLY A 692 10.78 -4.22 -49.77
CA GLY A 692 11.03 -4.63 -51.17
C GLY A 692 10.58 -6.05 -51.53
N GLU A 693 10.42 -6.94 -50.55
CA GLU A 693 9.90 -8.29 -50.80
C GLU A 693 8.42 -8.29 -51.22
N PHE A 694 7.68 -7.19 -51.04
CA PHE A 694 6.25 -7.11 -51.34
C PHE A 694 5.86 -6.13 -52.47
N ASN A 695 6.65 -5.10 -52.82
CA ASN A 695 6.26 -4.16 -53.88
C ASN A 695 7.42 -3.41 -54.57
N LEU A 696 8.09 -4.08 -55.48
CA LEU A 696 9.13 -3.48 -56.35
C LEU A 696 8.65 -2.25 -57.14
N ASN A 697 7.36 -2.19 -57.49
CA ASN A 697 6.77 -1.05 -58.18
C ASN A 697 6.57 0.16 -57.26
N TYR A 698 6.21 -0.06 -55.99
CA TYR A 698 6.15 1.00 -54.98
C TYR A 698 7.55 1.61 -54.77
N LEU A 699 8.58 0.79 -54.63
CA LEU A 699 9.97 1.22 -54.49
C LEU A 699 10.46 2.01 -55.69
N ARG A 700 10.18 1.54 -56.90
CA ARG A 700 10.51 2.26 -58.14
C ARG A 700 9.78 3.60 -58.22
N ASN A 701 8.50 3.62 -57.94
CA ASN A 701 7.69 4.84 -57.89
C ASN A 701 8.10 5.76 -56.75
N TYR A 702 8.41 5.22 -55.57
CA TYR A 702 8.89 5.99 -54.42
C TYR A 702 10.25 6.63 -54.75
N ILE A 703 11.20 5.89 -55.32
CA ILE A 703 12.51 6.40 -55.71
C ILE A 703 12.38 7.40 -56.85
N LYS A 704 11.51 7.17 -57.81
CA LYS A 704 11.21 8.07 -58.92
C LYS A 704 10.50 9.34 -58.44
N ASN A 705 9.52 9.21 -57.58
CA ASN A 705 8.80 10.31 -56.97
C ASN A 705 9.69 11.07 -55.95
N PHE A 706 10.60 10.39 -55.27
CA PHE A 706 11.58 11.02 -54.40
C PHE A 706 12.57 11.94 -55.16
N LYS A 707 12.83 11.66 -56.43
CA LYS A 707 13.60 12.56 -57.30
C LYS A 707 12.78 13.73 -57.84
N ASN A 708 11.46 13.55 -58.07
CA ASN A 708 10.61 14.51 -58.77
C ASN A 708 9.56 15.19 -57.84
N PHE A 709 9.30 14.67 -56.65
CA PHE A 709 8.26 15.12 -55.75
C PHE A 709 8.76 15.72 -54.45
N TYR A 710 10.08 15.91 -54.37
CA TYR A 710 10.52 16.67 -53.25
C TYR A 710 10.20 18.15 -53.44
N PRO A 711 9.47 18.67 -52.50
CA PRO A 711 10.23 18.87 -51.29
C PRO A 711 9.91 18.01 -50.11
N ILE A 712 8.82 17.29 -49.95
CA ILE A 712 8.54 16.75 -48.62
C ILE A 712 7.68 15.48 -48.67
N PRO A 713 8.18 14.26 -48.33
CA PRO A 713 7.32 13.12 -48.04
C PRO A 713 6.72 13.30 -46.65
N PHE A 714 5.45 13.44 -46.59
CA PHE A 714 4.69 13.28 -45.37
C PHE A 714 4.27 11.84 -45.21
#